data_a795ae39b4a0505dac4b786596a71010
#
_entry.id   a795ae39b4a0505dac4b786596a71010
#
_cell.length_a   1.000
_cell.length_b   1.000
_cell.length_c   1.000
_cell.angle_alpha   90.00
_cell.angle_beta   90.00
_cell.angle_gamma   90.00
#
_symmetry.space_group_name_H-M   'P 1'
#
loop_
_entity.id
_entity.type
_entity.pdbx_description
1 polymer ?
#
loop_
_entity_poly.entity_id
_entity_poly.type
_entity_poly.pdbx_seq_one_letter_code
_entity_poly.pdbx_strand_id
1 'polypeptide(L)'
;MQRMFATAALAGAVAGSALSGHAARGRLSAVACDAFGATTCNDSLRALPEVKVQAPRNEQERVRVAGFSQNGETFRRMPMGDVVDVLHTLPAVWVRSLGGFGTATTVGTRGLGAAHTAVFVDGFPIGDAENATIDVSPFSLHRLNTVTIDVGEAPELMVPVRALGASSLHFTTLRRPLRIWSTVGAFGYRAAGAITAFSTPAGQLQLHLDGEKADNDFPFVFDNGTLREPRRRHAAETRRWTPTVHWSAPSTAKWGNAEGGFRGNFARRQLPGAVLLYAVQEGERMDDDEAALHGRWSRRQGAWQWTAAAQWSTKNKFYATRDPQYPNGGRTDRYRQQEGWISVGTAHTLSSHWQWAYVMDATRSVLHQHGENEREARRTMVQQALSLRFRDQKWIATLRLLRHDLFNSARQNDPTNPGTAADAGCITMQGGARGILLKRRRTEMGGRAMIQTTFRPPTFAESYYFRYGNTQLHNERAFRLNIGGHAGGDFGRWQWQASVDAFVDRITDGIVAVPITPAVWRTQNLDRVLAQGVDLTASARFVCAAQTEVNLTGHGQWAATRDRSDAASRSFNLTLPYRPTQEAFLALDFAHRAFGVSTSLVYCGERWGTPQHLAASRLPPYAEWNAAARWKCRIGFSTLTLRATWMNLTDTQRESIRGYPLPGRTWIVDATFEW
;
A
#
# COMPACT_ATOMS: atom_id res chain seq x y z
N MET A 1 -7.80 -5.78 31.26
CA MET A 1 -6.84 -6.16 30.20
C MET A 1 -6.34 -7.60 30.28
N GLN A 2 -5.96 -8.15 31.42
CA GLN A 2 -5.53 -9.56 31.55
C GLN A 2 -6.60 -10.64 31.21
N ARG A 3 -7.87 -10.37 31.40
CA ARG A 3 -8.96 -11.33 31.08
C ARG A 3 -9.34 -11.41 29.61
N MET A 4 -9.03 -10.39 28.78
CA MET A 4 -9.26 -10.44 27.32
C MET A 4 -8.17 -11.25 26.57
N PHE A 5 -6.96 -11.33 27.12
CA PHE A 5 -5.89 -12.15 26.53
C PHE A 5 -6.09 -13.66 26.74
N ALA A 6 -6.80 -14.06 27.78
CA ALA A 6 -7.08 -15.48 28.06
C ALA A 6 -7.99 -16.14 27.00
N THR A 7 -8.92 -15.38 26.41
CA THR A 7 -9.86 -15.90 25.39
C THR A 7 -9.21 -16.08 24.03
N ALA A 8 -8.24 -15.22 23.68
CA ALA A 8 -7.48 -15.37 22.43
C ALA A 8 -6.43 -16.50 22.52
N ALA A 9 -5.87 -16.74 23.71
CA ALA A 9 -4.94 -17.83 23.95
C ALA A 9 -5.61 -19.22 23.90
N LEU A 10 -6.90 -19.32 24.28
CA LEU A 10 -7.66 -20.58 24.21
C LEU A 10 -7.94 -20.99 22.75
N ALA A 11 -8.17 -20.04 21.84
CA ALA A 11 -8.35 -20.35 20.42
C ALA A 11 -7.07 -20.83 19.75
N GLY A 12 -5.90 -20.35 20.20
CA GLY A 12 -4.59 -20.82 19.71
C GLY A 12 -4.17 -22.17 20.27
N ALA A 13 -4.60 -22.50 21.50
CA ALA A 13 -4.28 -23.78 22.15
C ALA A 13 -5.07 -24.97 21.58
N VAL A 14 -6.29 -24.75 21.09
CA VAL A 14 -7.11 -25.79 20.44
C VAL A 14 -6.57 -26.17 19.07
N ALA A 15 -5.91 -25.26 18.36
CA ALA A 15 -5.28 -25.56 17.06
C ALA A 15 -3.91 -26.27 17.20
N GLY A 16 -3.21 -26.07 18.32
CA GLY A 16 -1.88 -26.65 18.58
C GLY A 16 -1.89 -28.08 19.12
N SER A 17 -2.99 -28.52 19.72
CA SER A 17 -3.11 -29.88 20.31
C SER A 17 -3.63 -30.96 19.36
N ALA A 18 -4.02 -30.57 18.13
CA ALA A 18 -4.53 -31.54 17.13
C ALA A 18 -3.45 -32.23 16.27
N LEU A 19 -2.15 -31.95 16.50
CA LEU A 19 -1.04 -32.45 15.68
C LEU A 19 -0.05 -33.40 16.40
N SER A 20 -0.35 -33.86 17.61
CA SER A 20 0.48 -34.92 18.24
C SER A 20 -0.34 -36.18 18.44
N GLY A 21 -0.14 -37.10 17.55
CA GLY A 21 -0.46 -38.47 17.35
C GLY A 21 -1.07 -39.31 18.46
N HIS A 22 -1.94 -40.15 18.13
CA HIS A 22 -2.01 -41.59 18.20
C HIS A 22 -3.43 -42.08 17.93
N ALA A 23 -3.52 -43.11 17.12
CA ALA A 23 -4.77 -43.75 16.76
C ALA A 23 -5.46 -44.33 17.99
N ALA A 24 -6.67 -43.87 18.30
CA ALA A 24 -7.65 -44.61 19.08
C ALA A 24 -9.02 -44.48 18.40
N ARG A 25 -9.43 -45.58 17.75
CA ARG A 25 -10.81 -45.78 17.30
C ARG A 25 -11.71 -45.83 18.54
N GLY A 26 -12.49 -44.80 18.75
CA GLY A 26 -13.54 -44.72 19.73
C GLY A 26 -14.81 -44.16 19.11
N ARG A 27 -15.84 -44.98 19.05
CA ARG A 27 -17.20 -44.60 18.63
C ARG A 27 -17.69 -43.41 19.47
N LEU A 28 -17.93 -42.25 18.87
CA LEU A 28 -18.77 -41.22 19.41
C LEU A 28 -20.19 -41.45 18.91
N SER A 29 -20.94 -42.21 19.70
CA SER A 29 -22.36 -42.34 19.62
C SER A 29 -23.03 -41.04 20.08
N ALA A 30 -24.13 -40.72 19.42
CA ALA A 30 -25.07 -39.66 19.70
C ALA A 30 -25.47 -39.56 21.17
N VAL A 31 -25.02 -38.53 21.88
CA VAL A 31 -25.62 -38.01 23.10
C VAL A 31 -25.35 -36.50 23.15
N ALA A 32 -26.23 -35.72 22.60
CA ALA A 32 -26.45 -34.32 22.95
C ALA A 32 -27.66 -33.74 22.15
N CYS A 33 -28.80 -34.36 22.34
CA CYS A 33 -30.11 -33.75 21.99
C CYS A 33 -31.10 -34.11 23.05
N ASP A 34 -31.01 -33.46 24.20
CA ASP A 34 -32.11 -33.40 25.18
C ASP A 34 -31.77 -32.40 26.28
N ALA A 35 -31.84 -31.12 25.97
CA ALA A 35 -31.98 -30.06 26.97
C ALA A 35 -32.30 -28.70 26.32
N PHE A 36 -33.39 -28.62 25.57
CA PHE A 36 -34.16 -27.36 25.43
C PHE A 36 -35.51 -27.71 24.77
N GLY A 37 -36.57 -27.50 25.50
CA GLY A 37 -37.93 -27.88 25.15
C GLY A 37 -38.36 -27.39 23.76
N ALA A 38 -38.82 -28.32 22.96
CA ALA A 38 -39.44 -28.07 21.68
C ALA A 38 -40.82 -27.43 21.87
N THR A 39 -40.92 -26.14 21.62
CA THR A 39 -42.18 -25.53 21.20
C THR A 39 -42.14 -25.46 19.67
N THR A 40 -43.01 -26.25 19.06
CA THR A 40 -43.26 -26.27 17.61
C THR A 40 -43.76 -24.90 17.18
N CYS A 41 -42.92 -24.09 16.58
CA CYS A 41 -43.34 -22.99 15.71
C CYS A 41 -43.19 -23.45 14.25
N ASN A 42 -44.35 -23.81 13.72
CA ASN A 42 -44.56 -24.05 12.31
C ASN A 42 -44.68 -22.67 11.63
N ASP A 43 -43.58 -22.07 11.27
CA ASP A 43 -43.57 -20.88 10.44
C ASP A 43 -42.67 -21.12 9.25
N SER A 44 -43.31 -21.22 8.09
CA SER A 44 -42.71 -21.28 6.79
C SER A 44 -41.91 -20.00 6.55
N LEU A 45 -40.66 -19.98 7.04
CA LEU A 45 -39.65 -19.03 6.59
C LEU A 45 -39.40 -19.32 5.10
N ARG A 46 -40.16 -18.66 4.23
CA ARG A 46 -39.75 -18.46 2.84
C ARG A 46 -38.34 -17.88 2.90
N ALA A 47 -37.36 -18.70 2.55
CA ALA A 47 -36.06 -18.23 2.24
C ALA A 47 -36.22 -17.13 1.18
N LEU A 48 -36.04 -15.88 1.58
CA LEU A 48 -35.92 -14.78 0.64
C LEU A 48 -34.80 -15.18 -0.33
N PRO A 49 -35.04 -15.09 -1.64
CA PRO A 49 -34.00 -15.38 -2.61
C PRO A 49 -32.80 -14.53 -2.20
N GLU A 50 -31.64 -15.19 -2.08
CA GLU A 50 -30.36 -14.53 -1.86
C GLU A 50 -30.26 -13.44 -2.91
N VAL A 51 -30.54 -12.20 -2.52
CA VAL A 51 -30.29 -11.03 -3.34
C VAL A 51 -28.79 -11.01 -3.46
N LYS A 52 -28.26 -11.69 -4.48
CA LYS A 52 -26.93 -11.40 -4.99
C LYS A 52 -27.01 -9.96 -5.45
N VAL A 53 -26.70 -9.05 -4.52
CA VAL A 53 -26.24 -7.72 -4.88
C VAL A 53 -24.93 -7.98 -5.61
N GLN A 54 -25.04 -8.32 -6.89
CA GLN A 54 -23.98 -7.98 -7.82
C GLN A 54 -23.99 -6.46 -7.75
N ALA A 55 -23.14 -5.91 -6.87
CA ALA A 55 -22.74 -4.54 -7.03
C ALA A 55 -22.42 -4.39 -8.51
N PRO A 56 -23.07 -3.46 -9.23
CA PRO A 56 -22.83 -3.30 -10.66
C PRO A 56 -21.31 -3.16 -10.75
N ARG A 57 -20.66 -4.02 -11.54
CA ARG A 57 -19.22 -4.03 -11.78
C ARG A 57 -18.83 -2.58 -11.99
N ASN A 58 -18.36 -2.03 -10.92
CA ASN A 58 -17.90 -0.69 -10.62
C ASN A 58 -18.04 0.33 -11.74
N GLU A 59 -19.10 1.14 -11.68
CA GLU A 59 -19.06 2.47 -12.31
C GLU A 59 -17.77 3.22 -11.97
N GLN A 60 -17.18 2.97 -10.79
CA GLN A 60 -15.89 3.53 -10.36
C GLN A 60 -14.70 3.03 -11.19
N GLU A 61 -14.65 1.75 -11.60
CA GLU A 61 -13.61 1.29 -12.54
C GLU A 61 -13.78 1.89 -13.93
N ARG A 62 -15.02 2.20 -14.33
CA ARG A 62 -15.31 2.90 -15.60
C ARG A 62 -14.88 4.37 -15.58
N VAL A 63 -14.69 4.96 -14.41
CA VAL A 63 -14.36 6.40 -14.24
C VAL A 63 -12.86 6.66 -14.16
N ARG A 64 -11.99 5.64 -14.00
CA ARG A 64 -10.54 5.84 -13.89
C ARG A 64 -9.87 6.03 -15.23
N VAL A 65 -9.10 7.11 -15.37
CA VAL A 65 -8.30 7.38 -16.57
C VAL A 65 -6.99 6.59 -16.54
N ALA A 66 -6.33 6.51 -15.38
CA ALA A 66 -5.14 5.69 -15.18
C ALA A 66 -5.14 5.22 -13.72
N GLY A 67 -5.67 4.04 -13.45
CA GLY A 67 -5.73 3.50 -12.11
C GLY A 67 -6.04 2.01 -12.13
N PHE A 68 -5.56 1.30 -11.12
CA PHE A 68 -5.70 -0.15 -10.99
C PHE A 68 -6.20 -0.48 -9.59
N SER A 69 -7.09 -1.46 -9.49
CA SER A 69 -7.69 -1.84 -8.22
C SER A 69 -7.70 -3.36 -8.07
N GLN A 70 -7.31 -3.83 -6.91
CA GLN A 70 -7.45 -5.22 -6.51
C GLN A 70 -8.44 -5.35 -5.38
N ASN A 71 -9.40 -6.26 -5.55
CA ASN A 71 -10.38 -6.59 -4.55
C ASN A 71 -9.80 -7.61 -3.54
N GLY A 72 -10.14 -7.44 -2.27
CA GLY A 72 -9.70 -8.31 -1.19
C GLY A 72 -10.11 -9.78 -1.36
N GLU A 73 -11.25 -10.06 -1.96
CA GLU A 73 -11.62 -11.43 -2.27
C GLU A 73 -10.68 -12.06 -3.30
N THR A 74 -10.26 -11.30 -4.32
CA THR A 74 -9.35 -11.76 -5.36
C THR A 74 -7.96 -12.05 -4.78
N PHE A 75 -7.34 -11.09 -4.06
CA PHE A 75 -5.99 -11.35 -3.56
C PHE A 75 -5.93 -12.38 -2.42
N ARG A 76 -7.01 -12.57 -1.64
CA ARG A 76 -7.08 -13.68 -0.67
C ARG A 76 -7.22 -15.06 -1.31
N ARG A 77 -7.55 -15.14 -2.60
CA ARG A 77 -7.54 -16.39 -3.37
C ARG A 77 -6.15 -16.74 -3.90
N MET A 78 -5.30 -15.73 -4.14
CA MET A 78 -3.95 -15.87 -4.68
C MET A 78 -2.94 -16.24 -3.59
N PRO A 79 -1.76 -16.75 -3.95
CA PRO A 79 -0.68 -17.05 -3.00
C PRO A 79 0.01 -15.76 -2.55
N MET A 80 -0.57 -15.09 -1.55
CA MET A 80 -0.08 -13.86 -0.96
C MET A 80 0.30 -14.08 0.50
N GLY A 81 1.49 -13.67 0.90
CA GLY A 81 1.98 -13.73 2.28
C GLY A 81 1.68 -12.45 3.05
N ASP A 82 1.83 -11.30 2.41
CA ASP A 82 1.65 -9.99 3.01
C ASP A 82 1.15 -8.94 1.99
N VAL A 83 1.14 -7.66 2.40
CA VAL A 83 0.72 -6.55 1.53
C VAL A 83 1.68 -6.32 0.35
N VAL A 84 2.96 -6.70 0.48
CA VAL A 84 3.97 -6.58 -0.58
C VAL A 84 3.54 -7.38 -1.81
N ASP A 85 3.08 -8.61 -1.58
CA ASP A 85 2.61 -9.49 -2.65
C ASP A 85 1.36 -8.92 -3.35
N VAL A 86 0.45 -8.29 -2.58
CA VAL A 86 -0.71 -7.59 -3.18
C VAL A 86 -0.26 -6.42 -4.04
N LEU A 87 0.73 -5.66 -3.60
CA LEU A 87 1.26 -4.53 -4.37
C LEU A 87 1.95 -4.99 -5.65
N HIS A 88 2.59 -6.15 -5.65
CA HIS A 88 3.12 -6.78 -6.87
C HIS A 88 2.02 -7.20 -7.87
N THR A 89 0.73 -7.25 -7.48
CA THR A 89 -0.37 -7.46 -8.42
C THR A 89 -0.83 -6.21 -9.14
N LEU A 90 -0.37 -5.03 -8.71
CA LEU A 90 -0.76 -3.75 -9.29
C LEU A 90 0.29 -3.31 -10.31
N PRO A 91 -0.09 -3.07 -11.56
CA PRO A 91 0.82 -2.49 -12.55
C PRO A 91 1.23 -1.07 -12.16
N ALA A 92 2.29 -0.58 -12.73
CA ALA A 92 2.86 0.73 -12.43
C ALA A 92 3.42 0.92 -11.01
N VAL A 93 3.46 -0.12 -10.19
CA VAL A 93 3.93 -0.10 -8.81
C VAL A 93 5.23 -0.88 -8.69
N TRP A 94 6.26 -0.27 -8.13
CA TRP A 94 7.46 -0.97 -7.69
C TRP A 94 7.55 -0.91 -6.17
N VAL A 95 8.03 -1.99 -5.57
CA VAL A 95 8.09 -2.16 -4.11
C VAL A 95 9.53 -2.31 -3.66
N ARG A 96 9.88 -1.68 -2.54
CA ARG A 96 11.16 -1.84 -1.87
C ARG A 96 10.95 -2.31 -0.45
N SER A 97 11.36 -3.53 -0.14
CA SER A 97 11.35 -4.12 1.21
C SER A 97 12.78 -4.32 1.71
N LEU A 98 13.00 -4.19 3.02
CA LEU A 98 14.30 -4.33 3.65
C LEU A 98 14.59 -5.73 4.20
N GLY A 99 13.70 -6.71 3.99
CA GLY A 99 13.91 -8.07 4.49
C GLY A 99 12.65 -8.92 4.58
N GLY A 100 12.50 -9.64 5.71
CA GLY A 100 11.40 -10.55 5.97
C GLY A 100 10.09 -9.88 6.41
N PHE A 101 9.26 -10.64 7.12
CA PHE A 101 7.93 -10.20 7.57
C PHE A 101 7.97 -8.97 8.47
N GLY A 102 7.06 -8.02 8.24
CA GLY A 102 6.88 -6.82 9.06
C GLY A 102 8.02 -5.79 8.94
N THR A 103 9.01 -6.00 8.06
CA THR A 103 10.07 -5.02 7.78
C THR A 103 9.53 -3.84 6.99
N ALA A 104 10.21 -2.69 7.10
CA ALA A 104 9.79 -1.47 6.42
C ALA A 104 9.70 -1.68 4.89
N THR A 105 8.57 -1.28 4.32
CA THR A 105 8.28 -1.44 2.90
C THR A 105 7.75 -0.15 2.33
N THR A 106 8.35 0.32 1.24
CA THR A 106 7.96 1.56 0.55
C THR A 106 7.53 1.27 -0.88
N VAL A 107 6.66 2.14 -1.40
CA VAL A 107 6.04 1.98 -2.71
C VAL A 107 6.27 3.22 -3.54
N GLY A 108 6.71 3.04 -4.76
CA GLY A 108 6.74 4.10 -5.76
C GLY A 108 6.01 3.69 -7.03
N THR A 109 5.78 4.65 -7.90
CA THR A 109 5.02 4.43 -9.14
C THR A 109 5.82 4.82 -10.36
N ARG A 110 5.89 3.93 -11.35
CA ARG A 110 6.59 4.19 -12.63
C ARG A 110 8.00 4.75 -12.39
N GLY A 111 8.32 5.88 -13.02
CA GLY A 111 9.60 6.57 -12.86
C GLY A 111 9.75 7.42 -11.60
N LEU A 112 8.67 7.63 -10.84
CA LEU A 112 8.67 8.52 -9.68
C LEU A 112 9.06 7.79 -8.39
N GLY A 113 9.71 8.51 -7.46
CA GLY A 113 10.09 7.99 -6.15
C GLY A 113 8.89 7.77 -5.23
N ALA A 114 9.10 7.01 -4.12
CA ALA A 114 8.05 6.76 -3.15
C ALA A 114 7.48 8.05 -2.52
N ALA A 115 8.29 9.11 -2.43
CA ALA A 115 7.85 10.43 -1.96
C ALA A 115 6.81 11.13 -2.87
N HIS A 116 6.58 10.63 -4.06
CA HIS A 116 5.54 11.11 -4.98
C HIS A 116 4.21 10.33 -4.87
N THR A 117 4.16 9.31 -4.02
CA THR A 117 2.97 8.49 -3.83
C THR A 117 2.29 8.82 -2.52
N ALA A 118 1.16 9.50 -2.57
CA ALA A 118 0.34 9.74 -1.40
C ALA A 118 -0.39 8.45 -1.00
N VAL A 119 -0.45 8.14 0.30
CA VAL A 119 -1.11 6.94 0.81
C VAL A 119 -2.33 7.31 1.64
N PHE A 120 -3.43 6.62 1.40
CA PHE A 120 -4.70 6.83 2.08
C PHE A 120 -5.23 5.53 2.66
N VAL A 121 -5.86 5.61 3.83
CA VAL A 121 -6.64 4.53 4.44
C VAL A 121 -8.05 5.02 4.68
N ASP A 122 -9.04 4.35 4.10
CA ASP A 122 -10.45 4.74 4.13
C ASP A 122 -10.69 6.22 3.72
N GLY A 123 -9.81 6.73 2.81
CA GLY A 123 -9.84 8.09 2.31
C GLY A 123 -9.22 9.15 3.22
N PHE A 124 -8.56 8.75 4.32
CA PHE A 124 -7.77 9.63 5.17
C PHE A 124 -6.27 9.49 4.85
N PRO A 125 -5.52 10.59 4.72
CA PRO A 125 -4.11 10.52 4.36
C PRO A 125 -3.26 9.92 5.48
N ILE A 126 -2.21 9.22 5.09
CA ILE A 126 -1.11 8.91 6.00
C ILE A 126 -0.02 9.95 5.76
N GLY A 127 0.31 10.72 6.79
CA GLY A 127 1.33 11.75 6.74
C GLY A 127 2.70 11.23 7.15
N ASP A 128 3.74 11.64 6.44
CA ASP A 128 5.12 11.54 6.86
C ASP A 128 5.91 12.72 6.28
N ALA A 129 5.91 13.85 6.99
CA ALA A 129 6.66 15.04 6.57
C ALA A 129 8.19 14.85 6.74
N GLU A 130 8.62 13.88 7.56
CA GLU A 130 10.02 13.56 7.75
C GLU A 130 10.67 13.05 6.47
N ASN A 131 10.09 11.99 5.86
CA ASN A 131 10.67 11.32 4.70
C ASN A 131 9.78 11.36 3.45
N ALA A 132 8.50 11.73 3.60
CA ALA A 132 7.44 11.60 2.59
C ALA A 132 7.29 10.18 1.99
N THR A 133 7.89 9.18 2.61
CA THR A 133 7.83 7.77 2.18
C THR A 133 7.08 6.97 3.23
N ILE A 134 5.93 6.46 2.86
CA ILE A 134 5.05 5.74 3.79
C ILE A 134 5.45 4.27 3.83
N ASP A 135 5.65 3.75 5.05
CA ASP A 135 5.76 2.32 5.29
C ASP A 135 4.39 1.68 5.16
N VAL A 136 4.23 0.79 4.17
CA VAL A 136 2.97 0.07 3.92
C VAL A 136 2.91 -1.29 4.59
N SER A 137 3.98 -1.74 5.25
CA SER A 137 4.01 -3.02 5.95
C SER A 137 2.96 -3.19 7.08
N PRO A 138 2.39 -2.11 7.70
CA PRO A 138 1.33 -2.26 8.70
C PRO A 138 -0.02 -2.75 8.17
N PHE A 139 -0.21 -2.87 6.85
CA PHE A 139 -1.50 -3.25 6.28
C PHE A 139 -1.63 -4.76 6.16
N SER A 140 -2.33 -5.38 7.11
CA SER A 140 -2.63 -6.82 7.09
C SER A 140 -3.61 -7.21 5.98
N LEU A 141 -3.33 -8.29 5.24
CA LEU A 141 -4.22 -8.85 4.21
C LEU A 141 -5.62 -9.14 4.72
N HIS A 142 -5.72 -9.55 6.00
CA HIS A 142 -6.99 -9.92 6.60
C HIS A 142 -7.92 -8.73 6.84
N ARG A 143 -7.35 -7.52 6.90
CA ARG A 143 -8.10 -6.26 7.13
C ARG A 143 -8.49 -5.54 5.84
N LEU A 144 -7.78 -5.82 4.74
CA LEU A 144 -7.96 -5.09 3.49
C LEU A 144 -9.18 -5.58 2.70
N ASN A 145 -10.00 -4.64 2.26
CA ASN A 145 -11.10 -4.86 1.35
C ASN A 145 -10.70 -4.59 -0.11
N THR A 146 -10.05 -3.45 -0.37
CA THR A 146 -9.49 -3.12 -1.68
C THR A 146 -8.15 -2.43 -1.54
N VAL A 147 -7.29 -2.62 -2.52
CA VAL A 147 -6.07 -1.84 -2.72
C VAL A 147 -6.15 -1.23 -4.11
N THR A 148 -6.00 0.09 -4.18
CA THR A 148 -6.14 0.84 -5.42
C THR A 148 -4.96 1.78 -5.59
N ILE A 149 -4.40 1.84 -6.80
CA ILE A 149 -3.43 2.84 -7.21
C ILE A 149 -4.03 3.72 -8.30
N ASP A 150 -4.01 5.02 -8.10
CA ASP A 150 -4.32 6.01 -9.11
C ASP A 150 -3.02 6.67 -9.56
N VAL A 151 -2.72 6.61 -10.86
CA VAL A 151 -1.47 7.10 -11.43
C VAL A 151 -1.77 8.34 -12.26
N GLY A 152 -2.17 9.40 -11.57
CA GLY A 152 -2.47 10.70 -12.17
C GLY A 152 -3.84 11.22 -11.79
N GLU A 153 -4.93 10.82 -12.44
CA GLU A 153 -6.25 11.38 -12.20
C GLU A 153 -7.06 10.53 -11.20
N ALA A 154 -7.56 11.18 -10.14
CA ALA A 154 -8.52 10.56 -9.23
C ALA A 154 -9.92 10.50 -9.88
N PRO A 155 -10.65 9.38 -9.72
CA PRO A 155 -11.95 9.18 -10.35
C PRO A 155 -13.05 10.08 -9.76
N GLU A 156 -12.99 10.41 -8.48
CA GLU A 156 -13.97 11.26 -7.82
C GLU A 156 -13.66 12.74 -8.10
N LEU A 157 -14.72 13.57 -8.16
CA LEU A 157 -14.57 14.99 -8.39
C LEU A 157 -14.10 15.73 -7.14
N MET A 158 -14.63 15.34 -5.97
CA MET A 158 -14.25 15.87 -4.66
C MET A 158 -13.36 14.86 -3.92
N VAL A 159 -12.07 14.93 -4.15
CA VAL A 159 -11.05 14.22 -3.38
C VAL A 159 -10.15 15.23 -2.67
N PRO A 160 -9.50 14.85 -1.56
CA PRO A 160 -8.46 15.69 -0.97
C PRO A 160 -7.43 16.10 -2.02
N VAL A 161 -7.01 17.39 -2.00
CA VAL A 161 -6.05 17.88 -3.00
C VAL A 161 -4.73 17.11 -2.96
N ARG A 162 -4.35 16.63 -1.77
CA ARG A 162 -3.18 15.75 -1.58
C ARG A 162 -3.25 14.46 -2.42
N ALA A 163 -4.44 13.94 -2.75
CA ALA A 163 -4.60 12.78 -3.63
C ALA A 163 -4.42 13.10 -5.12
N LEU A 164 -4.40 14.38 -5.49
CA LEU A 164 -4.22 14.87 -6.85
C LEU A 164 -2.75 15.12 -7.20
N GLY A 165 -1.82 14.60 -6.41
CA GLY A 165 -0.39 14.59 -6.70
C GLY A 165 -0.05 13.65 -7.86
N ALA A 166 1.22 13.19 -7.92
CA ALA A 166 1.67 12.34 -9.02
C ALA A 166 1.00 10.97 -9.02
N SER A 167 0.80 10.37 -7.83
CA SER A 167 0.05 9.13 -7.66
C SER A 167 -0.53 9.03 -6.25
N SER A 168 -1.57 8.22 -6.09
CA SER A 168 -2.15 7.94 -4.77
C SER A 168 -2.51 6.46 -4.63
N LEU A 169 -2.09 5.87 -3.50
CA LEU A 169 -2.37 4.50 -3.11
C LEU A 169 -3.45 4.50 -2.03
N HIS A 170 -4.54 3.81 -2.28
CA HIS A 170 -5.70 3.79 -1.40
C HIS A 170 -5.93 2.38 -0.87
N PHE A 171 -5.92 2.24 0.44
CA PHE A 171 -6.34 1.05 1.15
C PHE A 171 -7.74 1.28 1.72
N THR A 172 -8.66 0.35 1.47
CA THR A 172 -9.95 0.35 2.18
C THR A 172 -10.00 -0.84 3.13
N THR A 173 -10.55 -0.61 4.32
CA THR A 173 -10.64 -1.66 5.33
C THR A 173 -11.91 -2.50 5.14
N LEU A 174 -11.79 -3.78 5.50
CA LEU A 174 -12.88 -4.74 5.44
C LEU A 174 -13.89 -4.42 6.56
N ARG A 175 -15.18 -4.37 6.21
CA ARG A 175 -16.30 -4.19 7.16
C ARG A 175 -17.07 -5.49 7.25
N ARG A 176 -17.03 -6.14 8.41
CA ARG A 176 -17.71 -7.42 8.69
C ARG A 176 -18.27 -7.43 10.12
N PRO A 177 -19.38 -8.14 10.37
CA PRO A 177 -19.92 -8.30 11.74
C PRO A 177 -18.90 -8.97 12.67
N LEU A 178 -18.29 -10.07 12.23
CA LEU A 178 -17.22 -10.75 12.95
C LEU A 178 -16.27 -11.42 11.96
N ARG A 179 -14.97 -11.23 12.18
CA ARG A 179 -13.90 -11.98 11.51
C ARG A 179 -12.76 -12.15 12.50
N ILE A 180 -12.28 -13.38 12.67
CA ILE A 180 -11.14 -13.72 13.52
C ILE A 180 -10.16 -14.51 12.66
N TRP A 181 -8.86 -14.26 12.82
CA TRP A 181 -7.83 -15.01 12.11
C TRP A 181 -6.63 -15.28 12.99
N SER A 182 -5.92 -16.35 12.65
CA SER A 182 -4.62 -16.69 13.20
C SER A 182 -3.73 -17.21 12.07
N THR A 183 -2.48 -16.80 12.08
CA THR A 183 -1.48 -17.10 11.05
C THR A 183 -0.20 -17.58 11.72
N VAL A 184 0.41 -18.61 11.16
CA VAL A 184 1.76 -19.08 11.52
C VAL A 184 2.57 -19.27 10.24
N GLY A 185 3.87 -19.06 10.31
CA GLY A 185 4.72 -19.17 9.12
C GLY A 185 6.19 -19.42 9.44
N ALA A 186 6.98 -19.48 8.40
CA ALA A 186 8.43 -19.63 8.49
C ALA A 186 9.07 -18.49 9.30
N PHE A 187 10.28 -18.72 9.80
CA PHE A 187 11.12 -17.72 10.48
C PHE A 187 10.44 -17.09 11.70
N GLY A 188 9.70 -17.89 12.46
CA GLY A 188 9.01 -17.44 13.68
C GLY A 188 7.81 -16.52 13.44
N TYR A 189 7.32 -16.41 12.18
CA TYR A 189 6.17 -15.57 11.87
C TYR A 189 4.90 -16.05 12.54
N ARG A 190 4.25 -15.18 13.28
CA ARG A 190 2.96 -15.40 13.92
C ARG A 190 2.15 -14.12 13.87
N ALA A 191 0.89 -14.24 13.48
CA ALA A 191 -0.03 -13.12 13.50
C ALA A 191 -1.43 -13.56 13.94
N ALA A 192 -2.16 -12.69 14.59
CA ALA A 192 -3.55 -12.94 14.94
C ALA A 192 -4.32 -11.62 14.98
N GLY A 193 -5.62 -11.69 14.76
CA GLY A 193 -6.45 -10.51 14.86
C GLY A 193 -7.93 -10.79 14.79
N ALA A 194 -8.70 -9.72 15.03
CA ALA A 194 -10.16 -9.75 14.98
C ALA A 194 -10.72 -8.45 14.41
N ILE A 195 -11.81 -8.56 13.69
CA ILE A 195 -12.71 -7.47 13.29
C ILE A 195 -14.07 -7.79 13.87
N THR A 196 -14.71 -6.81 14.49
CA THR A 196 -16.10 -6.93 14.93
C THR A 196 -16.85 -5.62 14.73
N ALA A 197 -18.13 -5.71 14.44
CA ALA A 197 -18.99 -4.55 14.24
C ALA A 197 -20.25 -4.65 15.11
N PHE A 198 -20.62 -3.53 15.69
CA PHE A 198 -21.81 -3.37 16.54
C PHE A 198 -22.71 -2.27 15.97
N SER A 199 -23.98 -2.58 15.79
CA SER A 199 -24.99 -1.59 15.41
C SER A 199 -25.62 -1.00 16.67
N THR A 200 -25.64 0.34 16.75
CA THR A 200 -26.25 1.10 17.83
C THR A 200 -27.25 2.11 17.25
N PRO A 201 -28.15 2.69 18.03
CA PRO A 201 -29.00 3.80 17.57
C PRO A 201 -28.21 5.01 17.09
N ALA A 202 -27.00 5.22 17.60
CA ALA A 202 -26.09 6.30 17.20
C ALA A 202 -25.24 5.98 15.97
N GLY A 203 -25.36 4.78 15.39
CA GLY A 203 -24.61 4.34 14.23
C GLY A 203 -23.92 3.00 14.40
N GLN A 204 -23.07 2.66 13.46
CA GLN A 204 -22.27 1.44 13.48
C GLN A 204 -20.87 1.72 14.02
N LEU A 205 -20.47 0.95 15.03
CA LEU A 205 -19.12 0.94 15.58
C LEU A 205 -18.40 -0.31 15.10
N GLN A 206 -17.20 -0.18 14.60
CA GLN A 206 -16.35 -1.28 14.17
C GLN A 206 -15.00 -1.22 14.88
N LEU A 207 -14.55 -2.35 15.39
CA LEU A 207 -13.27 -2.51 16.08
C LEU A 207 -12.40 -3.48 15.29
N HIS A 208 -11.15 -3.10 15.05
CA HIS A 208 -10.13 -3.96 14.48
C HIS A 208 -8.95 -4.00 15.43
N LEU A 209 -8.44 -5.18 15.68
CA LEU A 209 -7.22 -5.40 16.43
C LEU A 209 -6.45 -6.52 15.76
N ASP A 210 -5.21 -6.28 15.41
CA ASP A 210 -4.31 -7.32 14.93
C ASP A 210 -2.90 -7.08 15.46
N GLY A 211 -2.16 -8.17 15.59
CA GLY A 211 -0.78 -8.18 16.01
C GLY A 211 0.01 -9.21 15.25
N GLU A 212 1.28 -8.93 15.03
CA GLU A 212 2.23 -9.82 14.39
C GLU A 212 3.59 -9.79 15.07
N LYS A 213 4.29 -10.90 14.94
CA LYS A 213 5.69 -11.07 15.34
C LYS A 213 6.39 -11.94 14.32
N ALA A 214 7.65 -11.63 14.00
CA ALA A 214 8.54 -12.50 13.23
C ALA A 214 9.95 -12.39 13.77
N ASP A 215 10.66 -13.51 13.84
CA ASP A 215 12.07 -13.51 14.22
C ASP A 215 12.96 -13.17 13.02
N ASN A 216 12.48 -13.45 11.79
CA ASN A 216 13.15 -13.17 10.52
C ASN A 216 14.58 -13.71 10.42
N ASP A 217 14.83 -14.81 11.11
CA ASP A 217 16.11 -15.54 11.12
C ASP A 217 16.13 -16.53 9.94
N PHE A 218 16.39 -16.04 8.73
CA PHE A 218 16.36 -16.85 7.51
C PHE A 218 17.75 -17.09 6.92
N PRO A 219 17.98 -18.24 6.27
CA PRO A 219 19.21 -18.53 5.53
C PRO A 219 19.24 -17.74 4.21
N PHE A 220 20.43 -17.32 3.80
CA PHE A 220 20.68 -16.72 2.49
C PHE A 220 22.11 -17.08 2.03
N VAL A 221 22.39 -16.88 0.75
CA VAL A 221 23.73 -17.04 0.20
C VAL A 221 24.37 -15.66 0.06
N PHE A 222 25.45 -15.43 0.81
CA PHE A 222 26.30 -14.28 0.60
C PHE A 222 27.16 -14.50 -0.65
N ASP A 223 27.11 -13.55 -1.57
CA ASP A 223 27.90 -13.60 -2.81
C ASP A 223 28.39 -12.18 -3.16
N ASN A 224 29.70 -11.97 -3.08
CA ASN A 224 30.35 -10.71 -3.47
C ASN A 224 31.19 -10.83 -4.74
N GLY A 225 31.06 -11.95 -5.48
CA GLY A 225 31.81 -12.24 -6.69
C GLY A 225 33.12 -13.00 -6.45
N THR A 226 33.72 -12.92 -5.25
CA THR A 226 34.96 -13.65 -4.88
C THR A 226 34.70 -14.70 -3.80
N LEU A 227 33.77 -14.42 -2.88
CA LEU A 227 33.37 -15.35 -1.81
C LEU A 227 31.89 -15.64 -1.95
N ARG A 228 31.55 -16.93 -1.94
CA ARG A 228 30.17 -17.41 -1.93
C ARG A 228 30.00 -18.41 -0.78
N GLU A 229 29.17 -18.05 0.20
CA GLU A 229 28.94 -18.88 1.37
C GLU A 229 27.51 -18.75 1.92
N PRO A 230 26.95 -19.82 2.53
CA PRO A 230 25.67 -19.73 3.23
C PRO A 230 25.84 -18.96 4.53
N ARG A 231 24.91 -18.01 4.77
CA ARG A 231 24.80 -17.23 6.01
C ARG A 231 23.37 -17.23 6.53
N ARG A 232 23.16 -16.75 7.73
CA ARG A 232 21.83 -16.51 8.30
C ARG A 232 21.67 -15.05 8.62
N ARG A 233 20.46 -14.53 8.39
CA ARG A 233 20.07 -13.19 8.80
C ARG A 233 19.76 -13.22 10.29
N HIS A 234 20.43 -12.38 11.09
CA HIS A 234 20.21 -12.24 12.52
C HIS A 234 19.77 -10.84 12.86
N ALA A 235 19.31 -10.59 14.11
CA ALA A 235 18.91 -9.30 14.60
C ALA A 235 17.88 -8.58 13.69
N ALA A 236 16.88 -9.34 13.22
CA ALA A 236 15.85 -8.87 12.29
C ALA A 236 14.43 -8.99 12.86
N GLU A 237 14.30 -9.21 14.19
CA GLU A 237 13.02 -9.39 14.85
C GLU A 237 12.11 -8.18 14.64
N THR A 238 10.85 -8.47 14.32
CA THR A 238 9.78 -7.48 14.20
C THR A 238 8.62 -7.84 15.10
N ARG A 239 8.04 -6.85 15.74
CA ARG A 239 6.77 -6.98 16.50
C ARG A 239 5.91 -5.77 16.21
N ARG A 240 4.63 -6.00 15.97
CA ARG A 240 3.67 -4.93 15.69
C ARG A 240 2.30 -5.27 16.23
N TRP A 241 1.55 -4.23 16.58
CA TRP A 241 0.12 -4.31 16.78
C TRP A 241 -0.58 -3.04 16.28
N THR A 242 -1.79 -3.21 15.72
CA THR A 242 -2.51 -2.14 15.03
C THR A 242 -3.98 -2.12 15.45
N PRO A 243 -4.35 -1.34 16.50
CA PRO A 243 -5.73 -1.10 16.88
C PRO A 243 -6.38 -0.08 15.96
N THR A 244 -7.63 -0.31 15.58
CA THR A 244 -8.43 0.65 14.84
C THR A 244 -9.87 0.64 15.36
N VAL A 245 -10.43 1.82 15.53
CA VAL A 245 -11.83 2.04 15.86
C VAL A 245 -12.44 2.87 14.74
N HIS A 246 -13.54 2.44 14.18
CA HIS A 246 -14.27 3.17 13.16
C HIS A 246 -15.74 3.27 13.55
N TRP A 247 -16.28 4.48 13.48
CA TRP A 247 -17.69 4.78 13.68
C TRP A 247 -18.27 5.39 12.40
N SER A 248 -19.49 5.02 12.06
CA SER A 248 -20.25 5.63 10.99
C SER A 248 -21.69 5.93 11.45
N ALA A 249 -22.17 7.11 11.08
CA ALA A 249 -23.53 7.55 11.40
C ALA A 249 -24.58 6.60 10.77
N PRO A 250 -25.80 6.53 11.34
CA PRO A 250 -26.90 5.81 10.72
C PRO A 250 -27.19 6.37 9.32
N SER A 251 -27.52 5.50 8.37
CA SER A 251 -27.90 5.90 7.00
C SER A 251 -29.15 6.80 6.95
N THR A 252 -29.95 6.81 8.02
CA THR A 252 -31.15 7.64 8.20
C THR A 252 -30.87 9.04 8.72
N ALA A 253 -29.63 9.39 9.01
CA ALA A 253 -29.25 10.70 9.55
C ALA A 253 -29.58 11.83 8.59
N LYS A 254 -30.52 12.69 8.95
CA LYS A 254 -31.00 13.83 8.13
C LYS A 254 -29.92 14.91 7.91
N TRP A 255 -28.92 14.95 8.77
CA TRP A 255 -27.81 15.91 8.70
C TRP A 255 -26.68 15.50 7.74
N GLY A 256 -26.74 14.30 7.17
CA GLY A 256 -25.76 13.78 6.21
C GLY A 256 -25.03 12.55 6.70
N ASN A 257 -24.06 12.09 5.91
CA ASN A 257 -23.20 10.98 6.28
C ASN A 257 -22.01 11.48 7.08
N ALA A 258 -21.72 10.83 8.20
CA ALA A 258 -20.51 11.09 8.96
C ALA A 258 -19.83 9.78 9.35
N GLU A 259 -18.56 9.83 9.38
CA GLU A 259 -17.71 8.74 9.86
C GLU A 259 -16.48 9.31 10.58
N GLY A 260 -15.91 8.54 11.45
CA GLY A 260 -14.70 8.93 12.17
C GLY A 260 -14.10 7.77 12.92
N GLY A 261 -12.91 7.97 13.44
CA GLY A 261 -12.26 6.88 14.13
C GLY A 261 -10.87 7.20 14.64
N PHE A 262 -10.29 6.16 15.20
CA PHE A 262 -8.93 6.11 15.69
C PHE A 262 -8.16 5.02 14.94
N ARG A 263 -6.91 5.28 14.59
CA ARG A 263 -5.97 4.31 14.05
C ARG A 263 -4.67 4.40 14.85
N GLY A 264 -4.17 3.24 15.31
CA GLY A 264 -2.86 3.10 15.93
C GLY A 264 -1.97 2.14 15.15
N ASN A 265 -0.66 2.36 15.20
CA ASN A 265 0.37 1.44 14.72
C ASN A 265 1.56 1.53 15.68
N PHE A 266 1.88 0.42 16.34
CA PHE A 266 2.93 0.34 17.35
C PHE A 266 3.88 -0.78 16.94
N ALA A 267 5.05 -0.42 16.45
CA ALA A 267 6.04 -1.35 15.92
C ALA A 267 7.37 -1.27 16.66
N ARG A 268 8.01 -2.41 16.85
CA ARG A 268 9.37 -2.58 17.37
C ARG A 268 10.12 -3.44 16.38
N ARG A 269 11.23 -2.93 15.88
CA ARG A 269 12.01 -3.59 14.84
C ARG A 269 13.50 -3.57 15.17
N GLN A 270 14.15 -4.71 15.05
CA GLN A 270 15.58 -4.78 14.88
C GLN A 270 15.92 -4.51 13.41
N LEU A 271 16.99 -3.77 13.17
CA LEU A 271 17.45 -3.42 11.83
C LEU A 271 18.80 -4.10 11.61
N PRO A 272 18.83 -5.20 10.86
CA PRO A 272 20.04 -6.00 10.72
C PRO A 272 21.10 -5.37 9.81
N GLY A 273 20.88 -4.16 9.30
CA GLY A 273 21.83 -3.44 8.43
C GLY A 273 22.14 -4.14 7.11
N ALA A 274 23.07 -3.59 6.33
CA ALA A 274 23.56 -4.22 5.12
C ALA A 274 24.54 -5.36 5.43
N VAL A 275 24.45 -6.45 4.68
CA VAL A 275 25.40 -7.58 4.79
C VAL A 275 26.72 -7.19 4.10
N LEU A 276 27.77 -7.01 4.91
CA LEU A 276 29.12 -6.69 4.44
C LEU A 276 30.07 -7.86 4.69
N LEU A 277 31.23 -7.87 4.04
CA LEU A 277 32.19 -8.96 4.13
C LEU A 277 32.72 -9.16 5.58
N TYR A 278 33.01 -8.06 6.26
CA TYR A 278 33.69 -8.06 7.57
C TYR A 278 32.88 -7.36 8.68
N ALA A 279 31.74 -6.75 8.37
CA ALA A 279 30.96 -6.05 9.38
C ALA A 279 29.68 -6.82 9.68
N VAL A 280 29.53 -7.22 10.94
CA VAL A 280 28.26 -7.68 11.50
C VAL A 280 27.64 -6.44 12.14
N GLN A 281 26.73 -5.77 11.46
CA GLN A 281 25.95 -4.69 12.05
C GLN A 281 24.84 -5.34 12.90
N GLU A 282 25.11 -5.52 14.19
CA GLU A 282 24.14 -5.98 15.16
C GLU A 282 23.76 -4.85 16.12
N GLY A 283 22.52 -4.84 16.55
CA GLY A 283 22.04 -3.95 17.60
C GLY A 283 21.40 -2.65 17.15
N GLU A 284 21.15 -2.47 15.87
CA GLU A 284 20.26 -1.39 15.41
C GLU A 284 18.81 -1.70 15.74
N ARG A 285 18.10 -0.70 16.25
CA ARG A 285 16.69 -0.82 16.62
C ARG A 285 15.93 0.41 16.18
N MET A 286 14.71 0.20 15.70
CA MET A 286 13.74 1.24 15.42
C MET A 286 12.39 0.90 16.04
N ASP A 287 11.86 1.82 16.84
CA ASP A 287 10.54 1.76 17.39
C ASP A 287 9.69 2.87 16.76
N ASP A 288 8.53 2.51 16.25
CA ASP A 288 7.56 3.43 15.65
C ASP A 288 6.24 3.34 16.42
N ASP A 289 5.79 4.45 17.01
CA ASP A 289 4.50 4.59 17.65
C ASP A 289 3.70 5.67 16.93
N GLU A 290 2.67 5.27 16.18
CA GLU A 290 1.79 6.17 15.43
C GLU A 290 0.36 6.08 15.96
N ALA A 291 -0.29 7.24 16.13
CA ALA A 291 -1.70 7.35 16.45
C ALA A 291 -2.33 8.46 15.62
N ALA A 292 -3.55 8.21 15.12
CA ALA A 292 -4.32 9.18 14.36
C ALA A 292 -5.79 9.16 14.76
N LEU A 293 -6.37 10.35 14.92
CA LEU A 293 -7.80 10.60 15.03
C LEU A 293 -8.28 11.25 13.75
N HIS A 294 -9.40 10.79 13.21
CA HIS A 294 -9.91 11.30 11.95
C HIS A 294 -11.44 11.33 11.94
N GLY A 295 -11.99 12.21 11.09
CA GLY A 295 -13.42 12.29 10.86
C GLY A 295 -13.73 12.91 9.52
N ARG A 296 -14.87 12.52 8.94
CA ARG A 296 -15.41 13.05 7.69
C ARG A 296 -16.91 13.21 7.81
N TRP A 297 -17.38 14.30 7.25
CA TRP A 297 -18.79 14.56 7.05
C TRP A 297 -19.05 14.84 5.57
N SER A 298 -20.18 14.38 5.05
CA SER A 298 -20.63 14.71 3.71
C SER A 298 -22.15 14.82 3.65
N ARG A 299 -22.63 15.74 2.82
CA ARG A 299 -24.07 15.95 2.60
C ARG A 299 -24.34 16.28 1.15
N ARG A 300 -25.39 15.70 0.61
CA ARG A 300 -25.94 16.08 -0.70
C ARG A 300 -27.34 16.65 -0.54
N GLN A 301 -27.59 17.79 -1.17
CA GLN A 301 -28.90 18.44 -1.18
C GLN A 301 -29.15 19.05 -2.55
N GLY A 302 -30.08 18.47 -3.28
CA GLY A 302 -30.33 18.83 -4.66
C GLY A 302 -29.08 18.66 -5.55
N ALA A 303 -28.70 19.70 -6.27
CA ALA A 303 -27.53 19.72 -7.12
C ALA A 303 -26.19 19.94 -6.36
N TRP A 304 -26.25 20.29 -5.09
CA TRP A 304 -25.09 20.58 -4.26
C TRP A 304 -24.64 19.36 -3.44
N GLN A 305 -23.33 19.25 -3.32
CA GLN A 305 -22.69 18.30 -2.44
C GLN A 305 -21.58 18.99 -1.66
N TRP A 306 -21.48 18.71 -0.35
CA TRP A 306 -20.43 19.22 0.53
C TRP A 306 -19.68 18.07 1.19
N THR A 307 -18.43 18.30 1.48
CA THR A 307 -17.62 17.39 2.29
C THR A 307 -16.70 18.20 3.20
N ALA A 308 -16.49 17.70 4.41
CA ALA A 308 -15.47 18.19 5.32
C ALA A 308 -14.79 16.99 5.97
N ALA A 309 -13.48 17.01 6.04
CA ALA A 309 -12.70 15.98 6.69
C ALA A 309 -11.57 16.60 7.49
N ALA A 310 -11.21 15.96 8.60
CA ALA A 310 -10.09 16.38 9.42
C ALA A 310 -9.36 15.16 9.98
N GLN A 311 -8.07 15.30 10.19
CA GLN A 311 -7.22 14.31 10.85
C GLN A 311 -6.17 15.02 11.68
N TRP A 312 -5.91 14.46 12.86
CA TRP A 312 -4.72 14.76 13.64
C TRP A 312 -3.96 13.47 13.88
N SER A 313 -2.64 13.49 13.66
CA SER A 313 -1.78 12.34 13.87
C SER A 313 -0.51 12.72 14.62
N THR A 314 0.01 11.78 15.39
CA THR A 314 1.32 11.85 16.03
C THR A 314 2.09 10.58 15.74
N LYS A 315 3.38 10.72 15.45
CA LYS A 315 4.30 9.63 15.21
C LYS A 315 5.57 9.87 16.03
N ASN A 316 5.89 8.93 16.90
CA ASN A 316 7.13 8.93 17.65
C ASN A 316 8.02 7.82 17.11
N LYS A 317 9.22 8.17 16.70
CA LYS A 317 10.23 7.25 16.21
C LYS A 317 11.43 7.29 17.14
N PHE A 318 11.85 6.13 17.58
CA PHE A 318 13.08 5.93 18.33
C PHE A 318 14.04 5.10 17.49
N TYR A 319 15.24 5.62 17.25
CA TYR A 319 16.31 4.93 16.55
C TYR A 319 17.50 4.80 17.46
N ALA A 320 18.12 3.61 17.53
CA ALA A 320 19.35 3.37 18.24
C ALA A 320 20.27 2.48 17.40
N THR A 321 21.55 2.83 17.35
CA THR A 321 22.60 2.02 16.74
C THR A 321 23.79 1.90 17.69
N ARG A 322 24.52 0.77 17.61
CA ARG A 322 25.78 0.52 18.31
C ARG A 322 26.97 0.53 17.35
N ASP A 323 26.90 1.33 16.30
CA ASP A 323 27.95 1.42 15.31
C ASP A 323 29.19 2.13 15.88
N PRO A 324 30.37 1.48 15.91
CA PRO A 324 31.65 2.07 16.39
C PRO A 324 32.10 3.31 15.61
N GLN A 325 31.53 3.58 14.43
CA GLN A 325 31.81 4.80 13.65
C GLN A 325 31.32 6.07 14.33
N TYR A 326 30.39 5.97 15.30
CA TYR A 326 29.95 7.11 16.08
C TYR A 326 30.91 7.34 17.28
N PRO A 327 31.15 8.60 17.66
CA PRO A 327 32.18 8.97 18.70
C PRO A 327 32.03 8.24 20.03
N ASN A 328 30.81 7.86 20.42
CA ASN A 328 30.50 7.18 21.68
C ASN A 328 30.20 5.68 21.50
N GLY A 329 30.62 5.07 20.38
CA GLY A 329 30.33 3.68 20.06
C GLY A 329 28.85 3.40 19.79
N GLY A 330 28.05 4.42 19.50
CA GLY A 330 26.64 4.30 19.18
C GLY A 330 25.93 5.65 19.11
N ARG A 331 24.71 5.65 18.67
CA ARG A 331 23.86 6.83 18.55
C ARG A 331 22.41 6.50 18.90
N THR A 332 21.74 7.46 19.51
CA THR A 332 20.31 7.39 19.81
C THR A 332 19.63 8.67 19.37
N ASP A 333 18.61 8.53 18.52
CA ASP A 333 17.78 9.64 18.06
C ASP A 333 16.31 9.40 18.40
N ARG A 334 15.62 10.46 18.74
CA ARG A 334 14.19 10.47 18.95
C ARG A 334 13.55 11.53 18.05
N TYR A 335 12.59 11.10 17.27
CA TYR A 335 11.83 11.97 16.39
C TYR A 335 10.37 11.96 16.83
N ARG A 336 9.79 13.14 16.95
CA ARG A 336 8.36 13.31 17.19
C ARG A 336 7.78 14.15 16.08
N GLN A 337 6.92 13.55 15.28
CA GLN A 337 6.17 14.24 14.26
C GLN A 337 4.72 14.41 14.70
N GLN A 338 4.16 15.59 14.44
CA GLN A 338 2.73 15.88 14.59
C GLN A 338 2.22 16.46 13.28
N GLU A 339 1.05 16.02 12.83
CA GLU A 339 0.42 16.52 11.62
C GLU A 339 -1.07 16.74 11.85
N GLY A 340 -1.54 17.95 11.59
CA GLY A 340 -2.95 18.30 11.47
C GLY A 340 -3.30 18.53 10.01
N TRP A 341 -4.37 17.91 9.54
CA TRP A 341 -4.89 18.04 8.19
C TRP A 341 -6.39 18.30 8.21
N ILE A 342 -6.83 19.24 7.36
CA ILE A 342 -8.25 19.57 7.15
C ILE A 342 -8.49 19.64 5.65
N SER A 343 -9.61 19.11 5.18
CA SER A 343 -10.07 19.19 3.80
C SER A 343 -11.53 19.60 3.79
N VAL A 344 -11.87 20.61 3.01
CA VAL A 344 -13.25 21.06 2.78
C VAL A 344 -13.51 21.13 1.30
N GLY A 345 -14.69 20.71 0.88
CA GLY A 345 -15.03 20.69 -0.53
C GLY A 345 -16.50 20.91 -0.79
N THR A 346 -16.78 21.47 -1.95
CA THR A 346 -18.13 21.60 -2.50
C THR A 346 -18.15 21.23 -3.96
N ALA A 347 -19.23 20.61 -4.41
CA ALA A 347 -19.49 20.32 -5.81
C ALA A 347 -20.91 20.69 -6.18
N HIS A 348 -21.10 21.11 -7.43
CA HIS A 348 -22.40 21.45 -7.97
C HIS A 348 -22.60 20.83 -9.34
N THR A 349 -23.78 20.24 -9.54
CA THR A 349 -24.21 19.69 -10.83
C THR A 349 -24.89 20.80 -11.62
N LEU A 350 -24.20 21.37 -12.61
CA LEU A 350 -24.70 22.44 -13.46
C LEU A 350 -25.79 21.98 -14.43
N SER A 351 -25.60 20.76 -14.97
CA SER A 351 -26.52 20.14 -15.91
C SER A 351 -26.37 18.62 -15.87
N SER A 352 -27.11 17.89 -16.71
CA SER A 352 -26.95 16.44 -16.88
C SER A 352 -25.54 16.01 -17.30
N HIS A 353 -24.75 16.92 -17.89
CA HIS A 353 -23.42 16.63 -18.43
C HIS A 353 -22.28 17.33 -17.66
N TRP A 354 -22.54 18.43 -17.00
CA TRP A 354 -21.51 19.26 -16.42
C TRP A 354 -21.58 19.34 -14.89
N GLN A 355 -20.44 19.11 -14.25
CA GLN A 355 -20.24 19.27 -12.81
C GLN A 355 -18.96 20.03 -12.55
N TRP A 356 -18.95 20.86 -11.51
CA TRP A 356 -17.73 21.45 -11.00
C TRP A 356 -17.57 21.14 -9.52
N ALA A 357 -16.34 21.21 -9.03
CA ALA A 357 -16.03 21.11 -7.62
C ALA A 357 -14.86 22.01 -7.25
N TYR A 358 -14.89 22.47 -6.02
CA TYR A 358 -13.78 23.14 -5.37
C TYR A 358 -13.45 22.40 -4.09
N VAL A 359 -12.16 22.14 -3.87
CA VAL A 359 -11.63 21.50 -2.67
C VAL A 359 -10.43 22.27 -2.17
N MET A 360 -10.36 22.49 -0.86
CA MET A 360 -9.23 23.11 -0.19
C MET A 360 -8.73 22.19 0.93
N ASP A 361 -7.43 21.93 0.94
CA ASP A 361 -6.71 21.22 2.00
C ASP A 361 -5.77 22.17 2.73
N ALA A 362 -5.70 22.07 4.04
CA ALA A 362 -4.68 22.72 4.86
C ALA A 362 -3.98 21.64 5.69
N THR A 363 -2.66 21.61 5.63
CA THR A 363 -1.83 20.68 6.40
C THR A 363 -0.80 21.46 7.20
N ARG A 364 -0.67 21.16 8.49
CA ARG A 364 0.42 21.64 9.33
C ARG A 364 1.19 20.48 9.91
N SER A 365 2.47 20.40 9.58
CA SER A 365 3.38 19.35 10.06
C SER A 365 4.48 19.98 10.91
N VAL A 366 4.81 19.32 12.02
CA VAL A 366 5.90 19.71 12.93
C VAL A 366 6.74 18.48 13.21
N LEU A 367 8.04 18.59 13.05
CA LEU A 367 9.03 17.56 13.39
C LEU A 367 9.97 18.09 14.46
N HIS A 368 10.06 17.38 15.59
CA HIS A 368 11.08 17.60 16.62
C HIS A 368 12.05 16.43 16.59
N GLN A 369 13.31 16.71 16.47
CA GLN A 369 14.40 15.75 16.66
C GLN A 369 15.10 16.09 17.97
N HIS A 370 15.17 15.10 18.87
CA HIS A 370 15.90 15.18 20.14
C HIS A 370 17.12 14.26 20.08
N GLY A 371 18.27 14.75 20.51
CA GLY A 371 19.54 14.04 20.52
C GLY A 371 20.72 15.01 20.42
N GLU A 372 21.87 14.56 19.90
CA GLU A 372 23.08 15.38 19.74
C GLU A 372 22.87 16.63 18.86
N ASN A 373 21.89 16.60 17.95
CA ASN A 373 21.58 17.71 17.06
C ASN A 373 20.07 18.03 17.17
N GLU A 374 19.71 18.78 18.21
CA GLU A 374 18.31 19.18 18.41
C GLU A 374 17.83 20.08 17.26
N ARG A 375 16.65 19.74 16.73
CA ARG A 375 16.03 20.44 15.59
C ARG A 375 14.53 20.48 15.73
N GLU A 376 13.97 21.56 15.25
CA GLU A 376 12.55 21.69 15.04
C GLU A 376 12.29 22.20 13.62
N ALA A 377 11.52 21.48 12.85
CA ALA A 377 11.08 21.89 11.52
C ALA A 377 9.54 21.95 11.48
N ARG A 378 9.01 23.00 10.89
CA ARG A 378 7.57 23.24 10.74
C ARG A 378 7.25 23.55 9.29
N ARG A 379 6.16 23.00 8.82
CA ARG A 379 5.63 23.28 7.47
C ARG A 379 4.13 23.45 7.54
N THR A 380 3.64 24.52 6.90
CA THR A 380 2.22 24.70 6.60
C THR A 380 2.05 24.66 5.10
N MET A 381 1.13 23.83 4.62
CA MET A 381 0.81 23.72 3.20
C MET A 381 -0.69 23.95 3.01
N VAL A 382 -1.04 24.89 2.15
CA VAL A 382 -2.42 25.15 1.72
C VAL A 382 -2.53 24.79 0.25
N GLN A 383 -3.46 23.91 -0.06
CA GLN A 383 -3.66 23.41 -1.41
C GLN A 383 -5.12 23.59 -1.81
N GLN A 384 -5.35 24.02 -3.03
CA GLN A 384 -6.69 24.29 -3.55
C GLN A 384 -6.82 23.61 -4.91
N ALA A 385 -7.98 23.06 -5.21
CA ALA A 385 -8.28 22.46 -6.51
C ALA A 385 -9.64 22.89 -7.00
N LEU A 386 -9.67 23.48 -8.18
CA LEU A 386 -10.89 23.74 -8.96
C LEU A 386 -10.99 22.66 -10.05
N SER A 387 -12.08 21.93 -10.08
CA SER A 387 -12.32 20.82 -11.00
C SER A 387 -13.56 21.09 -11.84
N LEU A 388 -13.47 20.81 -13.13
CA LEU A 388 -14.60 20.81 -14.07
C LEU A 388 -14.68 19.44 -14.73
N ARG A 389 -15.87 18.84 -14.73
CA ARG A 389 -16.11 17.53 -15.34
C ARG A 389 -17.24 17.60 -16.35
N PHE A 390 -16.96 17.06 -17.52
CA PHE A 390 -17.94 16.67 -18.51
C PHE A 390 -18.20 15.16 -18.44
N ARG A 391 -19.46 14.76 -18.50
CA ARG A 391 -19.85 13.35 -18.54
C ARG A 391 -21.07 13.18 -19.44
N ASP A 392 -20.96 12.24 -20.37
CA ASP A 392 -22.10 11.74 -21.13
C ASP A 392 -22.13 10.20 -21.11
N GLN A 393 -22.90 9.58 -22.00
CA GLN A 393 -23.02 8.13 -22.09
C GLN A 393 -21.72 7.44 -22.53
N LYS A 394 -20.88 8.11 -23.28
CA LYS A 394 -19.66 7.55 -23.90
C LYS A 394 -18.38 8.13 -23.33
N TRP A 395 -18.39 9.42 -22.92
CA TRP A 395 -17.19 10.17 -22.55
C TRP A 395 -17.26 10.72 -21.14
N ILE A 396 -16.14 10.69 -20.48
CA ILE A 396 -15.89 11.44 -19.25
C ILE A 396 -14.60 12.19 -19.46
N ALA A 397 -14.62 13.51 -19.24
CA ALA A 397 -13.44 14.34 -19.25
C ALA A 397 -13.41 15.20 -17.98
N THR A 398 -12.25 15.35 -17.39
CA THR A 398 -12.05 16.15 -16.17
C THR A 398 -10.87 17.08 -16.39
N LEU A 399 -11.03 18.35 -16.06
CA LEU A 399 -9.96 19.33 -16.00
C LEU A 399 -9.85 19.83 -14.57
N ARG A 400 -8.62 19.97 -14.05
CA ARG A 400 -8.33 20.48 -12.71
C ARG A 400 -7.22 21.50 -12.76
N LEU A 401 -7.41 22.58 -12.02
CA LEU A 401 -6.41 23.59 -11.73
C LEU A 401 -6.13 23.53 -10.23
N LEU A 402 -4.86 23.38 -9.86
CA LEU A 402 -4.45 23.25 -8.48
C LEU A 402 -3.49 24.38 -8.10
N ARG A 403 -3.71 24.98 -6.94
CA ARG A 403 -2.80 25.93 -6.31
C ARG A 403 -2.17 25.27 -5.08
N HIS A 404 -0.86 25.45 -4.93
CA HIS A 404 -0.08 24.98 -3.78
C HIS A 404 0.67 26.15 -3.19
N ASP A 405 0.48 26.42 -1.91
CA ASP A 405 1.21 27.44 -1.14
C ASP A 405 1.88 26.74 0.05
N LEU A 406 3.18 26.91 0.20
CA LEU A 406 4.05 26.24 1.14
C LEU A 406 4.81 27.25 1.98
N PHE A 407 4.73 27.13 3.32
CA PHE A 407 5.43 27.98 4.28
C PHE A 407 6.26 27.11 5.20
N ASN A 408 7.56 27.39 5.29
CA ASN A 408 8.52 26.63 6.08
C ASN A 408 9.08 27.51 7.22
N SER A 409 9.37 26.89 8.35
CA SER A 409 10.20 27.47 9.40
C SER A 409 11.02 26.37 10.10
N ALA A 410 12.25 26.65 10.46
CA ALA A 410 13.08 25.71 11.14
C ALA A 410 13.95 26.39 12.20
N ARG A 411 14.23 25.69 13.30
CA ARG A 411 15.27 25.99 14.28
C ARG A 411 16.28 24.86 14.26
N GLN A 412 17.51 25.18 13.94
CA GLN A 412 18.61 24.21 13.90
C GLN A 412 19.96 24.89 14.19
N ASN A 413 20.88 24.14 14.75
CA ASN A 413 22.21 24.61 15.09
C ASN A 413 23.28 23.93 14.20
N ASP A 414 22.98 23.66 12.94
CA ASP A 414 23.93 23.04 12.00
C ASP A 414 24.67 24.12 11.22
N PRO A 415 25.93 24.39 11.49
CA PRO A 415 26.70 25.43 10.79
C PRO A 415 26.97 25.04 9.32
N THR A 416 26.89 23.75 8.96
CA THR A 416 27.12 23.25 7.60
C THR A 416 25.88 23.33 6.69
N ASN A 417 24.69 23.49 7.30
CA ASN A 417 23.43 23.63 6.61
C ASN A 417 22.53 24.68 7.31
N PRO A 418 22.95 25.94 7.36
CA PRO A 418 22.20 26.98 8.06
C PRO A 418 20.91 27.37 7.35
N GLY A 419 19.97 27.92 8.10
CA GLY A 419 18.76 28.55 7.58
C GLY A 419 17.55 27.61 7.48
N THR A 420 16.58 28.06 6.71
CA THR A 420 15.29 27.42 6.51
C THR A 420 15.07 27.18 5.01
N ALA A 421 14.49 26.05 4.65
CA ALA A 421 14.08 25.79 3.27
C ALA A 421 13.10 26.89 2.80
N ALA A 422 13.18 27.28 1.53
CA ALA A 422 12.40 28.39 0.99
C ALA A 422 10.89 28.10 1.02
N ASP A 423 10.11 29.14 1.24
CA ASP A 423 8.67 29.14 0.94
C ASP A 423 8.45 28.99 -0.56
N ALA A 424 7.32 28.45 -0.95
CA ALA A 424 7.03 28.23 -2.36
C ALA A 424 5.53 28.36 -2.66
N GLY A 425 5.24 28.85 -3.85
CA GLY A 425 3.89 28.84 -4.43
C GLY A 425 3.96 28.31 -5.86
N CYS A 426 3.05 27.43 -6.23
CA CYS A 426 2.97 26.99 -7.62
C CYS A 426 1.55 26.62 -8.03
N ILE A 427 1.32 26.67 -9.35
CA ILE A 427 0.09 26.19 -9.97
C ILE A 427 0.43 24.94 -10.76
N THR A 428 -0.38 23.89 -10.60
CA THR A 428 -0.33 22.67 -11.39
C THR A 428 -1.65 22.40 -12.07
N MET A 429 -1.62 21.68 -13.18
CA MET A 429 -2.81 21.34 -13.97
C MET A 429 -2.90 19.83 -14.17
N GLN A 430 -4.12 19.34 -14.26
CA GLN A 430 -4.42 17.97 -14.55
C GLN A 430 -5.61 17.91 -15.51
N GLY A 431 -5.46 17.19 -16.61
CA GLY A 431 -6.52 16.93 -17.57
C GLY A 431 -6.57 15.45 -17.91
N GLY A 432 -7.76 14.86 -17.87
CA GLY A 432 -7.96 13.49 -18.24
C GLY A 432 -9.25 13.29 -19.01
N ALA A 433 -9.23 12.39 -19.98
CA ALA A 433 -10.40 11.97 -20.74
C ALA A 433 -10.42 10.46 -20.93
N ARG A 434 -11.60 9.89 -20.85
CA ARG A 434 -11.86 8.48 -21.13
C ARG A 434 -13.13 8.36 -21.93
N GLY A 435 -13.11 7.48 -22.94
CA GLY A 435 -14.29 7.27 -23.79
C GLY A 435 -14.46 5.84 -24.24
N ILE A 436 -15.72 5.46 -24.50
CA ILE A 436 -16.08 4.22 -25.16
C ILE A 436 -15.99 4.45 -26.66
N LEU A 437 -15.06 3.78 -27.32
CA LEU A 437 -14.84 3.87 -28.76
C LEU A 437 -15.76 2.90 -29.54
N LEU A 438 -15.90 1.68 -29.01
CA LEU A 438 -16.72 0.64 -29.61
C LEU A 438 -17.47 -0.13 -28.52
N LYS A 439 -18.77 -0.27 -28.68
CA LYS A 439 -19.60 -1.12 -27.83
C LYS A 439 -20.44 -2.03 -28.71
N ARG A 440 -20.19 -3.31 -28.64
CA ARG A 440 -20.99 -4.38 -29.25
C ARG A 440 -21.69 -5.18 -28.15
N ARG A 441 -22.59 -6.05 -28.52
CA ARG A 441 -23.46 -6.83 -27.60
C ARG A 441 -22.68 -7.47 -26.41
N ARG A 442 -21.45 -7.93 -26.64
CA ARG A 442 -20.64 -8.68 -25.66
C ARG A 442 -19.23 -8.13 -25.46
N THR A 443 -18.88 -7.07 -26.17
CA THR A 443 -17.52 -6.49 -26.11
C THR A 443 -17.60 -4.98 -26.03
N GLU A 444 -16.78 -4.39 -25.18
CA GLU A 444 -16.58 -2.95 -25.06
C GLU A 444 -15.10 -2.64 -25.23
N MET A 445 -14.77 -1.63 -26.02
CA MET A 445 -13.43 -1.09 -26.17
C MET A 445 -13.46 0.41 -25.91
N GLY A 446 -12.47 0.91 -25.21
CA GLY A 446 -12.35 2.33 -24.90
C GLY A 446 -10.92 2.82 -24.94
N GLY A 447 -10.80 4.14 -25.04
CA GLY A 447 -9.53 4.86 -24.94
C GLY A 447 -9.49 5.80 -23.76
N ARG A 448 -8.28 6.16 -23.34
CA ARG A 448 -8.02 7.09 -22.23
C ARG A 448 -6.77 7.89 -22.51
N ALA A 449 -6.76 9.14 -22.05
CA ALA A 449 -5.59 10.01 -22.13
C ALA A 449 -5.55 10.90 -20.90
N MET A 450 -4.34 11.23 -20.44
CA MET A 450 -4.11 12.11 -19.31
C MET A 450 -2.87 12.96 -19.56
N ILE A 451 -2.95 14.22 -19.17
CA ILE A 451 -1.84 15.14 -19.06
C ILE A 451 -1.85 15.76 -17.66
N GLN A 452 -0.67 15.88 -17.04
CA GLN A 452 -0.58 16.39 -15.67
C GLN A 452 0.76 17.09 -15.46
N THR A 453 0.73 18.16 -14.66
CA THR A 453 1.91 18.71 -14.00
C THR A 453 1.83 18.40 -12.51
N THR A 454 2.97 18.12 -11.86
CA THR A 454 3.04 17.82 -10.43
C THR A 454 4.10 18.66 -9.75
N PHE A 455 3.97 18.78 -8.45
CA PHE A 455 4.84 19.52 -7.57
C PHE A 455 5.13 18.69 -6.32
N ARG A 456 6.41 18.61 -5.91
CA ARG A 456 6.84 17.97 -4.67
C ARG A 456 7.87 18.85 -3.94
N PRO A 457 7.58 19.33 -2.72
CA PRO A 457 8.60 20.01 -1.92
C PRO A 457 9.61 19.01 -1.34
N PRO A 458 10.84 19.45 -1.01
CA PRO A 458 11.79 18.64 -0.25
C PRO A 458 11.18 18.20 1.09
N THR A 459 11.48 17.00 1.54
CA THR A 459 11.08 16.50 2.86
C THR A 459 11.87 17.15 3.98
N PHE A 460 11.46 16.97 5.24
CA PHE A 460 12.25 17.47 6.36
C PHE A 460 13.62 16.79 6.46
N ALA A 461 13.70 15.48 6.15
CA ALA A 461 14.98 14.79 6.12
C ALA A 461 15.89 15.32 5.00
N GLU A 462 15.34 15.51 3.79
CA GLU A 462 16.09 16.07 2.66
C GLU A 462 16.57 17.51 2.91
N SER A 463 15.83 18.30 3.69
CA SER A 463 16.20 19.69 3.98
C SER A 463 17.09 19.84 5.20
N TYR A 464 16.86 19.07 6.29
CA TYR A 464 17.36 19.42 7.59
C TYR A 464 18.20 18.34 8.31
N TYR A 465 18.28 17.09 7.83
CA TYR A 465 19.06 16.05 8.53
C TYR A 465 20.56 16.36 8.51
N PHE A 466 21.21 16.10 9.64
CA PHE A 466 22.64 16.38 9.82
C PHE A 466 23.50 15.64 8.79
N ARG A 467 24.40 16.35 8.11
CA ARG A 467 25.26 15.87 7.02
C ARG A 467 24.54 15.34 5.78
N TYR A 468 23.23 15.16 5.82
CA TYR A 468 22.43 14.65 4.73
C TYR A 468 21.59 15.75 4.07
N GLY A 469 21.00 16.62 4.86
CA GLY A 469 20.06 17.64 4.40
C GLY A 469 20.70 18.81 3.67
N ASN A 470 19.88 19.46 2.85
CA ASN A 470 20.26 20.67 2.12
C ASN A 470 19.05 21.61 2.06
N THR A 471 19.15 22.76 2.74
CA THR A 471 18.08 23.78 2.78
C THR A 471 17.91 24.55 1.47
N GLN A 472 18.86 24.43 0.54
CA GLN A 472 18.83 25.11 -0.76
C GLN A 472 18.20 24.28 -1.88
N LEU A 473 17.56 23.15 -1.56
CA LEU A 473 16.88 22.32 -2.55
C LEU A 473 15.72 23.04 -3.19
N HIS A 474 15.64 22.91 -4.51
CA HIS A 474 14.47 23.31 -5.30
C HIS A 474 13.38 22.25 -5.19
N ASN A 475 12.14 22.68 -5.40
CA ASN A 475 11.00 21.77 -5.44
C ASN A 475 11.01 20.98 -6.75
N GLU A 476 10.78 19.68 -6.67
CA GLU A 476 10.62 18.85 -7.86
C GLU A 476 9.35 19.19 -8.62
N ARG A 477 9.43 19.15 -9.94
CA ARG A 477 8.30 19.28 -10.85
C ARG A 477 8.32 18.13 -11.84
N ALA A 478 7.14 17.62 -12.19
CA ALA A 478 7.05 16.67 -13.27
C ALA A 478 5.94 17.04 -14.24
N PHE A 479 6.23 16.86 -15.53
CA PHE A 479 5.24 16.85 -16.60
C PHE A 479 4.99 15.40 -17.00
N ARG A 480 3.73 14.99 -17.07
CA ARG A 480 3.32 13.61 -17.26
C ARG A 480 2.29 13.49 -18.36
N LEU A 481 2.50 12.54 -19.23
CA LEU A 481 1.56 12.15 -20.29
C LEU A 481 1.29 10.65 -20.19
N ASN A 482 0.01 10.28 -20.27
CA ASN A 482 -0.42 8.88 -20.35
C ASN A 482 -1.47 8.73 -21.43
N ILE A 483 -1.31 7.72 -22.29
CA ILE A 483 -2.29 7.33 -23.30
C ILE A 483 -2.50 5.84 -23.18
N GLY A 484 -3.76 5.41 -23.14
CA GLY A 484 -4.07 4.00 -22.98
C GLY A 484 -5.37 3.58 -23.65
N GLY A 485 -5.53 2.28 -23.71
CA GLY A 485 -6.74 1.64 -24.18
C GLY A 485 -7.14 0.47 -23.31
N HIS A 486 -8.39 0.13 -23.35
CA HIS A 486 -8.91 -1.07 -22.67
C HIS A 486 -9.92 -1.77 -23.57
N ALA A 487 -10.00 -3.08 -23.40
CA ALA A 487 -11.02 -3.90 -24.03
C ALA A 487 -11.51 -4.95 -23.04
N GLY A 488 -12.77 -5.33 -23.14
CA GLY A 488 -13.34 -6.40 -22.32
C GLY A 488 -14.55 -7.02 -22.97
N GLY A 489 -14.84 -8.27 -22.60
CA GLY A 489 -15.97 -9.01 -23.15
C GLY A 489 -16.57 -9.98 -22.15
N ASP A 490 -17.88 -10.23 -22.31
CA ASP A 490 -18.65 -11.22 -21.56
C ASP A 490 -19.37 -12.15 -22.53
N PHE A 491 -18.94 -13.41 -22.57
CA PHE A 491 -19.48 -14.48 -23.40
C PHE A 491 -20.18 -15.55 -22.55
N GLY A 492 -20.71 -15.15 -21.38
CA GLY A 492 -21.41 -16.02 -20.44
C GLY A 492 -20.43 -16.78 -19.54
N ARG A 493 -19.92 -17.92 -20.01
CA ARG A 493 -18.93 -18.68 -19.23
C ARG A 493 -17.53 -18.08 -19.24
N TRP A 494 -17.25 -17.20 -20.19
CA TRP A 494 -15.95 -16.56 -20.40
C TRP A 494 -16.08 -15.05 -20.28
N GLN A 495 -15.38 -14.47 -19.33
CA GLN A 495 -15.26 -13.03 -19.13
C GLN A 495 -13.79 -12.66 -19.20
N TRP A 496 -13.44 -11.60 -19.92
CA TRP A 496 -12.08 -11.13 -20.02
C TRP A 496 -12.03 -9.61 -20.07
N GLN A 497 -10.89 -9.06 -19.63
CA GLN A 497 -10.55 -7.65 -19.77
C GLN A 497 -9.04 -7.52 -19.96
N ALA A 498 -8.63 -6.54 -20.75
CA ALA A 498 -7.24 -6.19 -20.97
C ALA A 498 -7.09 -4.68 -21.07
N SER A 499 -5.95 -4.15 -20.69
CA SER A 499 -5.61 -2.75 -20.90
C SER A 499 -4.13 -2.57 -21.23
N VAL A 500 -3.83 -1.50 -21.95
CA VAL A 500 -2.48 -1.04 -22.25
C VAL A 500 -2.39 0.46 -21.99
N ASP A 501 -1.32 0.90 -21.34
CA ASP A 501 -1.03 2.31 -21.08
C ASP A 501 0.41 2.60 -21.42
N ALA A 502 0.64 3.57 -22.31
CA ALA A 502 1.95 4.13 -22.56
C ALA A 502 2.10 5.45 -21.82
N PHE A 503 3.25 5.70 -21.23
CA PHE A 503 3.50 6.91 -20.45
C PHE A 503 4.88 7.52 -20.73
N VAL A 504 4.94 8.83 -20.53
CA VAL A 504 6.17 9.62 -20.50
C VAL A 504 6.08 10.62 -19.36
N ASP A 505 7.01 10.56 -18.42
CA ASP A 505 7.14 11.49 -17.29
C ASP A 505 8.51 12.20 -17.41
N ARG A 506 8.49 13.53 -17.54
CA ARG A 506 9.68 14.38 -17.51
C ARG A 506 9.74 15.08 -16.15
N ILE A 507 10.76 14.78 -15.37
CA ILE A 507 11.01 15.33 -14.04
C ILE A 507 12.12 16.37 -14.16
N THR A 508 11.92 17.52 -13.52
CA THR A 508 12.91 18.60 -13.37
C THR A 508 13.17 18.85 -11.90
N ASP A 509 14.40 19.23 -11.54
CA ASP A 509 14.86 19.43 -10.17
C ASP A 509 14.66 18.20 -9.28
N GLY A 510 14.80 16.98 -9.84
CA GLY A 510 14.61 15.72 -9.11
C GLY A 510 15.53 15.63 -7.90
N ILE A 511 15.00 15.40 -6.69
CA ILE A 511 15.81 15.33 -5.47
C ILE A 511 16.34 13.93 -5.30
N VAL A 512 17.66 13.81 -5.21
CA VAL A 512 18.37 12.54 -5.02
C VAL A 512 19.42 12.66 -3.91
N ALA A 513 19.72 11.55 -3.25
CA ALA A 513 20.84 11.44 -2.36
C ALA A 513 22.07 10.97 -3.13
N VAL A 514 23.17 11.68 -3.05
CA VAL A 514 24.43 11.31 -3.68
C VAL A 514 25.52 11.14 -2.62
N PRO A 515 26.44 10.17 -2.79
CA PRO A 515 27.57 10.01 -1.92
C PRO A 515 28.60 11.14 -2.19
N ILE A 516 28.91 11.92 -1.16
CA ILE A 516 30.01 12.89 -1.17
C ILE A 516 31.32 12.17 -0.81
N THR A 517 31.23 11.25 0.15
CA THR A 517 32.27 10.29 0.51
C THR A 517 31.64 8.91 0.67
N PRO A 518 32.40 7.83 0.79
CA PRO A 518 31.83 6.51 1.05
C PRO A 518 30.91 6.43 2.27
N ALA A 519 31.08 7.34 3.24
CA ALA A 519 30.30 7.37 4.49
C ALA A 519 29.31 8.55 4.57
N VAL A 520 29.39 9.55 3.71
CA VAL A 520 28.58 10.78 3.78
C VAL A 520 27.77 10.93 2.50
N TRP A 521 26.48 10.94 2.65
CA TRP A 521 25.51 11.20 1.58
C TRP A 521 24.90 12.59 1.77
N ARG A 522 24.63 13.29 0.70
CA ARG A 522 23.95 14.58 0.71
C ARG A 522 22.87 14.65 -0.36
N THR A 523 21.79 15.33 -0.04
CA THR A 523 20.70 15.58 -1.00
C THR A 523 21.06 16.71 -1.94
N GLN A 524 20.75 16.53 -3.22
CA GLN A 524 20.88 17.53 -4.26
C GLN A 524 19.80 17.38 -5.32
N ASN A 525 19.59 18.40 -6.12
CA ASN A 525 18.72 18.33 -7.29
C ASN A 525 19.46 17.72 -8.48
N LEU A 526 18.79 16.84 -9.20
CA LEU A 526 19.12 16.44 -10.59
C LEU A 526 18.29 17.28 -11.55
N ASP A 527 18.92 17.90 -12.53
CA ASP A 527 18.25 18.84 -13.43
C ASP A 527 17.12 18.17 -14.23
N ARG A 528 17.37 16.95 -14.74
CA ARG A 528 16.41 16.26 -15.62
C ARG A 528 16.44 14.76 -15.43
N VAL A 529 15.25 14.18 -15.29
CA VAL A 529 15.02 12.73 -15.36
C VAL A 529 13.89 12.46 -16.35
N LEU A 530 14.07 11.47 -17.21
CA LEU A 530 13.07 11.01 -18.15
C LEU A 530 12.65 9.59 -17.81
N ALA A 531 11.38 9.39 -17.49
CA ALA A 531 10.77 8.08 -17.35
C ALA A 531 9.79 7.83 -18.48
N GLN A 532 9.88 6.67 -19.11
CA GLN A 532 8.96 6.27 -20.18
C GLN A 532 8.74 4.76 -20.14
N GLY A 533 7.56 4.33 -20.55
CA GLY A 533 7.25 2.92 -20.51
C GLY A 533 5.84 2.57 -20.95
N VAL A 534 5.55 1.27 -20.81
CA VAL A 534 4.25 0.67 -21.11
C VAL A 534 3.85 -0.24 -19.98
N ASP A 535 2.60 -0.11 -19.53
CA ASP A 535 1.92 -0.99 -18.59
C ASP A 535 0.88 -1.83 -19.35
N LEU A 536 0.88 -3.14 -19.10
CA LEU A 536 -0.07 -4.09 -19.67
C LEU A 536 -0.82 -4.77 -18.53
N THR A 537 -2.14 -4.95 -18.66
CA THR A 537 -2.93 -5.78 -17.73
C THR A 537 -3.85 -6.69 -18.51
N ALA A 538 -4.06 -7.89 -17.99
CA ALA A 538 -5.06 -8.80 -18.50
C ALA A 538 -5.67 -9.62 -17.37
N SER A 539 -6.95 -9.87 -17.45
CA SER A 539 -7.63 -10.84 -16.59
C SER A 539 -8.70 -11.58 -17.36
N ALA A 540 -8.87 -12.85 -17.01
CA ALA A 540 -9.87 -13.71 -17.59
C ALA A 540 -10.49 -14.60 -16.51
N ARG A 541 -11.81 -14.80 -16.58
CA ARG A 541 -12.56 -15.71 -15.73
C ARG A 541 -13.31 -16.69 -16.61
N PHE A 542 -13.15 -17.97 -16.34
CA PHE A 542 -13.87 -19.04 -17.01
C PHE A 542 -14.66 -19.86 -16.00
N VAL A 543 -15.96 -19.98 -16.20
CA VAL A 543 -16.86 -20.81 -15.37
C VAL A 543 -17.04 -22.16 -16.08
N CYS A 544 -16.28 -23.16 -15.62
CA CYS A 544 -16.31 -24.52 -16.19
C CYS A 544 -17.64 -25.22 -15.91
N ALA A 545 -18.13 -25.10 -14.66
CA ALA A 545 -19.38 -25.70 -14.18
C ALA A 545 -20.00 -24.84 -13.07
N ALA A 546 -21.16 -25.20 -12.56
CA ALA A 546 -21.92 -24.41 -11.58
C ALA A 546 -21.11 -24.00 -10.32
N GLN A 547 -20.11 -24.78 -9.94
CA GLN A 547 -19.27 -24.53 -8.75
C GLN A 547 -17.76 -24.62 -9.06
N THR A 548 -17.39 -24.47 -10.34
CA THR A 548 -16.01 -24.57 -10.79
C THR A 548 -15.64 -23.40 -11.65
N GLU A 549 -14.64 -22.66 -11.22
CA GLU A 549 -14.13 -21.49 -11.97
C GLU A 549 -12.60 -21.47 -12.01
N VAL A 550 -12.09 -20.92 -13.10
CA VAL A 550 -10.68 -20.62 -13.31
C VAL A 550 -10.54 -19.14 -13.52
N ASN A 551 -9.66 -18.50 -12.77
CA ASN A 551 -9.34 -17.08 -12.90
C ASN A 551 -7.86 -16.94 -13.26
N LEU A 552 -7.59 -16.19 -14.32
CA LEU A 552 -6.25 -15.78 -14.75
C LEU A 552 -6.14 -14.27 -14.58
N THR A 553 -5.07 -13.81 -13.95
CA THR A 553 -4.78 -12.37 -13.80
C THR A 553 -3.31 -12.16 -14.01
N GLY A 554 -2.96 -11.14 -14.79
CA GLY A 554 -1.57 -10.80 -15.00
C GLY A 554 -1.37 -9.34 -15.37
N HIS A 555 -0.18 -8.86 -15.12
CA HIS A 555 0.29 -7.58 -15.64
C HIS A 555 1.76 -7.67 -16.02
N GLY A 556 2.19 -6.76 -16.88
CA GLY A 556 3.59 -6.55 -17.22
C GLY A 556 3.86 -5.05 -17.33
N GLN A 557 5.03 -4.65 -16.88
CA GLN A 557 5.53 -3.29 -17.02
C GLN A 557 6.89 -3.34 -17.73
N TRP A 558 7.07 -2.48 -18.70
CA TRP A 558 8.37 -2.13 -19.23
C TRP A 558 8.57 -0.63 -19.08
N ALA A 559 9.55 -0.21 -18.26
CA ALA A 559 9.78 1.18 -17.90
C ALA A 559 11.28 1.49 -17.83
N ALA A 560 11.70 2.62 -18.40
CA ALA A 560 13.06 3.12 -18.29
C ALA A 560 13.05 4.53 -17.69
N THR A 561 13.66 4.68 -16.52
CA THR A 561 13.82 5.98 -15.82
C THR A 561 15.28 6.37 -15.89
N ARG A 562 15.63 7.35 -16.72
CA ARG A 562 17.01 7.70 -17.08
C ARG A 562 17.41 9.10 -16.63
N ASP A 563 18.64 9.22 -16.17
CA ASP A 563 19.28 10.52 -15.94
C ASP A 563 19.52 11.23 -17.26
N ARG A 564 19.05 12.46 -17.37
CA ARG A 564 19.22 13.35 -18.54
C ARG A 564 19.79 14.71 -18.14
N SER A 565 20.42 14.82 -16.98
CA SER A 565 20.87 16.07 -16.42
C SER A 565 22.08 16.62 -17.18
N ASP A 566 23.20 15.93 -17.16
CA ASP A 566 24.47 16.36 -17.74
C ASP A 566 25.02 15.34 -18.72
N ALA A 567 25.17 15.73 -19.99
CA ALA A 567 25.67 14.84 -21.03
C ALA A 567 27.13 14.42 -20.83
N ALA A 568 27.92 15.17 -20.04
CA ALA A 568 29.31 14.83 -19.71
C ALA A 568 29.38 13.87 -18.50
N SER A 569 28.30 13.67 -17.75
CA SER A 569 28.27 12.76 -16.60
C SER A 569 28.32 11.29 -17.04
N ARG A 570 29.06 10.48 -16.28
CA ARG A 570 29.08 9.01 -16.48
C ARG A 570 27.73 8.35 -16.22
N SER A 571 26.78 9.01 -15.55
CA SER A 571 25.41 8.54 -15.32
C SER A 571 24.45 8.92 -16.45
N PHE A 572 24.88 9.75 -17.41
CA PHE A 572 24.01 10.23 -18.47
C PHE A 572 23.39 9.09 -19.28
N ASN A 573 22.09 9.15 -19.46
CA ASN A 573 21.27 8.16 -20.17
C ASN A 573 21.21 6.76 -19.51
N LEU A 574 21.79 6.58 -18.33
CA LEU A 574 21.66 5.35 -17.55
C LEU A 574 20.41 5.38 -16.69
N THR A 575 19.90 4.20 -16.34
CA THR A 575 18.71 4.09 -15.47
C THR A 575 19.07 4.48 -14.03
N LEU A 576 18.11 5.10 -13.35
CA LEU A 576 18.28 5.45 -11.94
C LEU A 576 18.46 4.18 -11.07
N PRO A 577 19.20 4.27 -9.96
CA PRO A 577 19.43 3.14 -9.08
C PRO A 577 18.15 2.48 -8.56
N TYR A 578 18.20 1.14 -8.44
CA TYR A 578 17.15 0.28 -7.91
C TYR A 578 15.82 0.36 -8.66
N ARG A 579 15.83 0.78 -9.92
CA ARG A 579 14.64 0.81 -10.79
C ARG A 579 14.69 -0.36 -11.77
N PRO A 580 13.82 -1.37 -11.65
CA PRO A 580 13.72 -2.42 -12.65
C PRO A 580 13.18 -1.84 -13.95
N THR A 581 13.72 -2.31 -15.07
CA THR A 581 13.21 -1.95 -16.41
C THR A 581 12.05 -2.83 -16.83
N GLN A 582 11.89 -3.99 -16.21
CA GLN A 582 10.86 -4.97 -16.51
C GLN A 582 10.34 -5.56 -15.22
N GLU A 583 9.01 -5.60 -15.10
CA GLU A 583 8.32 -6.30 -14.02
C GLU A 583 7.12 -7.03 -14.60
N ALA A 584 6.82 -8.20 -14.07
CA ALA A 584 5.64 -8.96 -14.46
C ALA A 584 5.08 -9.76 -13.29
N PHE A 585 3.77 -9.91 -13.30
CA PHE A 585 3.02 -10.75 -12.40
C PHE A 585 2.02 -11.58 -13.21
N LEU A 586 1.92 -12.85 -12.90
CA LEU A 586 0.93 -13.76 -13.47
C LEU A 586 0.38 -14.65 -12.37
N ALA A 587 -0.93 -14.77 -12.24
CA ALA A 587 -1.58 -15.67 -11.29
C ALA A 587 -2.71 -16.46 -11.93
N LEU A 588 -2.77 -17.73 -11.59
CA LEU A 588 -3.85 -18.66 -11.95
C LEU A 588 -4.51 -19.16 -10.66
N ASP A 589 -5.83 -19.05 -10.58
CA ASP A 589 -6.64 -19.55 -9.47
C ASP A 589 -7.71 -20.51 -10.00
N PHE A 590 -7.72 -21.73 -9.47
CA PHE A 590 -8.72 -22.73 -9.69
C PHE A 590 -9.54 -22.90 -8.41
N ALA A 591 -10.86 -22.81 -8.52
CA ALA A 591 -11.78 -23.01 -7.42
C ALA A 591 -12.84 -24.06 -7.81
N HIS A 592 -13.02 -25.04 -6.94
CA HIS A 592 -14.05 -26.05 -7.05
C HIS A 592 -14.71 -26.28 -5.69
N ARG A 593 -15.99 -25.92 -5.56
CA ARG A 593 -16.76 -26.03 -4.30
C ARG A 593 -16.02 -25.40 -3.11
N ALA A 594 -15.66 -26.24 -2.14
CA ALA A 594 -14.96 -25.84 -0.92
C ALA A 594 -13.44 -25.65 -1.10
N PHE A 595 -12.87 -26.17 -2.17
CA PHE A 595 -11.43 -26.20 -2.41
C PHE A 595 -10.99 -25.17 -3.44
N GLY A 596 -9.80 -24.66 -3.28
CA GLY A 596 -9.15 -23.82 -4.28
C GLY A 596 -7.65 -24.02 -4.24
N VAL A 597 -7.05 -23.95 -5.42
CA VAL A 597 -5.60 -23.98 -5.59
C VAL A 597 -5.21 -22.82 -6.49
N SER A 598 -4.15 -22.12 -6.13
CA SER A 598 -3.66 -20.99 -6.91
C SER A 598 -2.15 -21.02 -7.02
N THR A 599 -1.64 -20.45 -8.09
CA THR A 599 -0.20 -20.25 -8.30
C THR A 599 0.05 -18.88 -8.87
N SER A 600 1.22 -18.31 -8.58
CA SER A 600 1.65 -17.05 -9.17
C SER A 600 3.13 -17.05 -9.49
N LEU A 601 3.49 -16.24 -10.48
CA LEU A 601 4.85 -15.93 -10.90
C LEU A 601 5.06 -14.43 -10.78
N VAL A 602 6.10 -14.02 -10.05
CA VAL A 602 6.58 -12.63 -9.95
C VAL A 602 7.92 -12.54 -10.63
N TYR A 603 8.06 -11.66 -11.60
CA TYR A 603 9.34 -11.41 -12.29
C TYR A 603 9.78 -9.98 -12.04
N CYS A 604 11.05 -9.80 -11.70
CA CYS A 604 11.71 -8.51 -11.57
C CYS A 604 13.01 -8.52 -12.38
N GLY A 605 13.13 -7.58 -13.30
CA GLY A 605 14.27 -7.44 -14.19
C GLY A 605 15.54 -6.96 -13.48
N GLU A 606 16.60 -6.83 -14.26
CA GLU A 606 17.89 -6.32 -13.79
C GLU A 606 17.79 -4.90 -13.23
N ARG A 607 18.55 -4.64 -12.17
CA ARG A 607 18.65 -3.32 -11.51
C ARG A 607 20.10 -3.03 -11.16
N TRP A 608 20.41 -1.77 -10.95
CA TRP A 608 21.74 -1.28 -10.58
C TRP A 608 21.67 -0.49 -9.28
N GLY A 609 22.63 -0.68 -8.38
CA GLY A 609 22.69 0.00 -7.09
C GLY A 609 23.38 1.37 -7.17
N THR A 610 24.09 1.68 -8.25
CA THR A 610 24.81 2.95 -8.45
C THR A 610 24.37 3.65 -9.73
N PRO A 611 24.40 5.00 -9.79
CA PRO A 611 24.06 5.75 -11.00
C PRO A 611 24.92 5.41 -12.21
N GLN A 612 26.23 5.06 -12.00
CA GLN A 612 27.19 4.75 -13.05
C GLN A 612 27.15 3.29 -13.50
N HIS A 613 26.23 2.48 -13.00
CA HIS A 613 26.09 1.05 -13.32
C HIS A 613 27.38 0.24 -13.09
N LEU A 614 28.03 0.47 -11.94
CA LEU A 614 29.22 -0.28 -11.57
C LEU A 614 28.87 -1.78 -11.43
N ALA A 615 29.70 -2.65 -11.97
CA ALA A 615 29.47 -4.11 -12.00
C ALA A 615 29.19 -4.68 -10.59
N ALA A 616 29.90 -4.21 -9.56
CA ALA A 616 29.69 -4.63 -8.17
C ALA A 616 28.33 -4.24 -7.60
N SER A 617 27.61 -3.29 -8.21
CA SER A 617 26.29 -2.83 -7.78
C SER A 617 25.13 -3.51 -8.53
N ARG A 618 25.44 -4.41 -9.45
CA ARG A 618 24.45 -5.12 -10.25
C ARG A 618 23.60 -6.04 -9.40
N LEU A 619 22.29 -5.95 -9.54
CA LEU A 619 21.31 -6.88 -8.98
C LEU A 619 20.72 -7.69 -10.16
N PRO A 620 20.94 -9.02 -10.21
CA PRO A 620 20.47 -9.84 -11.31
C PRO A 620 18.93 -9.90 -11.34
N PRO A 621 18.33 -10.20 -12.51
CA PRO A 621 16.90 -10.47 -12.60
C PRO A 621 16.54 -11.72 -11.81
N TYR A 622 15.31 -11.81 -11.36
CA TYR A 622 14.78 -12.99 -10.68
C TYR A 622 13.34 -13.28 -11.06
N ALA A 623 12.96 -14.54 -10.92
CA ALA A 623 11.58 -15.00 -10.96
C ALA A 623 11.27 -15.76 -9.68
N GLU A 624 10.10 -15.46 -9.10
CA GLU A 624 9.61 -16.09 -7.89
C GLU A 624 8.31 -16.82 -8.19
N TRP A 625 8.27 -18.11 -7.89
CA TRP A 625 7.09 -18.94 -8.07
C TRP A 625 6.45 -19.21 -6.71
N ASN A 626 5.14 -18.95 -6.60
CA ASN A 626 4.36 -19.10 -5.39
C ASN A 626 3.15 -20.00 -5.64
N ALA A 627 2.68 -20.69 -4.60
CA ALA A 627 1.48 -21.52 -4.65
C ALA A 627 0.69 -21.42 -3.35
N ALA A 628 -0.63 -21.59 -3.43
CA ALA A 628 -1.48 -21.71 -2.25
C ALA A 628 -2.60 -22.72 -2.48
N ALA A 629 -2.99 -23.38 -1.39
CA ALA A 629 -4.17 -24.20 -1.31
C ALA A 629 -5.11 -23.66 -0.23
N ARG A 630 -6.40 -23.65 -0.48
CA ARG A 630 -7.42 -23.19 0.46
C ARG A 630 -8.57 -24.17 0.55
N TRP A 631 -9.13 -24.26 1.75
CA TRP A 631 -10.34 -25.02 2.02
C TRP A 631 -11.31 -24.16 2.82
N LYS A 632 -12.59 -24.13 2.38
CA LYS A 632 -13.67 -23.41 3.03
C LYS A 632 -14.69 -24.41 3.57
N CYS A 633 -14.98 -24.32 4.87
CA CYS A 633 -15.99 -25.12 5.53
C CYS A 633 -17.10 -24.19 6.05
N ARG A 634 -18.34 -24.52 5.73
CA ARG A 634 -19.50 -23.81 6.26
C ARG A 634 -19.94 -24.45 7.57
N ILE A 635 -20.02 -23.67 8.64
CA ILE A 635 -20.40 -24.09 9.99
C ILE A 635 -21.61 -23.24 10.39
N GLY A 636 -22.83 -23.75 10.11
CA GLY A 636 -24.04 -22.96 10.29
C GLY A 636 -24.05 -21.72 9.41
N PHE A 637 -24.16 -20.55 10.03
CA PHE A 637 -24.10 -19.23 9.35
C PHE A 637 -22.68 -18.71 9.15
N SER A 638 -21.68 -19.39 9.70
CA SER A 638 -20.28 -18.98 9.68
C SER A 638 -19.47 -19.76 8.65
N THR A 639 -18.33 -19.22 8.30
CA THR A 639 -17.38 -19.85 7.37
C THR A 639 -16.00 -19.92 8.01
N LEU A 640 -15.42 -21.11 8.08
CA LEU A 640 -14.02 -21.34 8.39
C LEU A 640 -13.25 -21.49 7.08
N THR A 641 -12.20 -20.70 6.90
CA THR A 641 -11.26 -20.82 5.77
C THR A 641 -9.89 -21.19 6.30
N LEU A 642 -9.34 -22.31 5.84
CA LEU A 642 -7.94 -22.67 6.05
C LEU A 642 -7.18 -22.43 4.75
N ARG A 643 -6.02 -21.79 4.82
CA ARG A 643 -5.16 -21.53 3.67
C ARG A 643 -3.71 -21.85 4.02
N ALA A 644 -3.04 -22.61 3.17
CA ALA A 644 -1.60 -22.83 3.21
C ALA A 644 -0.98 -22.16 1.96
N THR A 645 0.04 -21.35 2.17
CA THR A 645 0.72 -20.59 1.13
C THR A 645 2.20 -20.92 1.17
N TRP A 646 2.78 -21.19 0.02
CA TRP A 646 4.22 -21.39 -0.19
C TRP A 646 4.71 -20.29 -1.12
N MET A 647 5.69 -19.53 -0.64
CA MET A 647 6.32 -18.44 -1.36
C MET A 647 7.73 -18.84 -1.80
N ASN A 648 8.13 -18.35 -2.97
CA ASN A 648 9.46 -18.61 -3.52
C ASN A 648 9.82 -20.12 -3.55
N LEU A 649 8.96 -20.93 -4.16
CA LEU A 649 9.13 -22.39 -4.25
C LEU A 649 10.48 -22.80 -4.84
N THR A 650 11.03 -22.02 -5.74
CA THR A 650 12.31 -22.22 -6.42
C THR A 650 13.52 -21.87 -5.55
N ASP A 651 13.30 -21.30 -4.35
CA ASP A 651 14.35 -20.83 -3.44
C ASP A 651 15.32 -19.83 -4.08
N THR A 652 14.79 -18.98 -4.96
CA THR A 652 15.57 -17.98 -5.70
C THR A 652 16.16 -16.97 -4.72
N GLN A 653 17.50 -16.82 -4.72
CA GLN A 653 18.18 -15.83 -3.90
C GLN A 653 18.03 -14.46 -4.53
N ARG A 654 17.57 -13.48 -3.78
CA ARG A 654 17.28 -12.14 -4.27
C ARG A 654 17.51 -11.05 -3.24
N GLU A 655 17.80 -9.87 -3.72
CA GLU A 655 17.97 -8.65 -2.90
C GLU A 655 17.07 -7.54 -3.47
N SER A 656 16.44 -6.73 -2.63
CA SER A 656 15.75 -5.52 -3.06
C SER A 656 16.72 -4.33 -3.18
N ILE A 657 17.65 -4.25 -2.24
CA ILE A 657 18.78 -3.32 -2.17
C ILE A 657 20.03 -4.17 -2.00
N ARG A 658 21.14 -3.77 -2.60
CA ARG A 658 22.42 -4.46 -2.47
C ARG A 658 22.83 -4.62 -1.02
N GLY A 659 23.08 -5.87 -0.58
CA GLY A 659 23.38 -6.22 0.79
C GLY A 659 22.13 -6.41 1.68
N TYR A 660 20.93 -6.32 1.15
CA TYR A 660 19.69 -6.61 1.87
C TYR A 660 18.99 -7.84 1.25
N PRO A 661 19.41 -9.06 1.66
CA PRO A 661 18.80 -10.29 1.16
C PRO A 661 17.34 -10.39 1.61
N LEU A 662 16.51 -10.93 0.72
CA LEU A 662 15.13 -11.30 0.99
C LEU A 662 15.04 -12.80 1.34
N PRO A 663 14.03 -13.23 2.10
CA PRO A 663 13.84 -14.65 2.44
C PRO A 663 13.80 -15.53 1.19
N GLY A 664 14.42 -16.70 1.27
CA GLY A 664 14.29 -17.78 0.31
C GLY A 664 12.89 -18.42 0.39
N ARG A 665 12.82 -19.77 0.26
CA ARG A 665 11.55 -20.48 0.37
C ARG A 665 10.89 -20.27 1.72
N THR A 666 9.59 -19.85 1.67
CA THR A 666 8.80 -19.51 2.86
C THR A 666 7.46 -20.21 2.81
N TRP A 667 6.85 -20.45 3.96
CA TRP A 667 5.49 -20.96 4.06
C TRP A 667 4.69 -20.20 5.11
N ILE A 668 3.38 -20.12 4.90
CA ILE A 668 2.41 -19.48 5.79
C ILE A 668 1.15 -20.35 5.81
N VAL A 669 0.60 -20.59 7.01
CA VAL A 669 -0.70 -21.21 7.20
C VAL A 669 -1.58 -20.27 7.99
N ASP A 670 -2.76 -19.99 7.46
CA ASP A 670 -3.73 -19.14 8.12
C ASP A 670 -5.10 -19.84 8.26
N ALA A 671 -5.76 -19.56 9.37
CA ALA A 671 -7.12 -19.94 9.67
C ALA A 671 -7.95 -18.67 9.87
N THR A 672 -9.05 -18.55 9.16
CA THR A 672 -9.95 -17.39 9.24
C THR A 672 -11.37 -17.87 9.48
N PHE A 673 -12.00 -17.32 10.51
CA PHE A 673 -13.40 -17.54 10.83
C PHE A 673 -14.19 -16.26 10.56
N GLU A 674 -15.28 -16.36 9.82
CA GLU A 674 -16.17 -15.24 9.45
C GLU A 674 -17.61 -15.58 9.76
N TRP A 675 -18.34 -14.57 10.33
CA TRP A 675 -19.77 -14.63 10.61
C TRP A 675 -20.51 -13.49 9.94
#